data_4de000d0e2227c7adbd789ad2183927a
#
_entry.id   4de000d0e2227c7adbd789ad2183927a
#
_cell.length_a   1.000
_cell.length_b   1.000
_cell.length_c   1.000
_cell.angle_alpha   90.00
_cell.angle_beta   90.00
_cell.angle_gamma   90.00
#
_symmetry.space_group_name_H-M   'P 1'
#
loop_
_entity.id
_entity.type
_entity.pdbx_description
1 polymer ?
#
loop_
_entity_poly.entity_id
_entity_poly.type
_entity_poly.pdbx_seq_one_letter_code
_entity_poly.pdbx_strand_id
1 'polypeptide(L)'
;MSGVTGDRPTQDSAGHGGGRAPQDGSASPGLGRHVIEPAVFAALARARGGAAGVGLLRAGQLSKRMLMVRALLRSADGRAEAGTAEAVYRGLVELSRSDRALWRRVMLHPYLDEGLARAITAFELGEPADLRRLERLTSHPGHEPWHRLRAECDGQLLELRLADRGPFRDVHGHALAPPLTAGQTRRWEETLRAAWEILVRRHPWHAEALASCLTTLVPLLPNPDGTVVSSAARRAFGAVAASLPEDPALLALALVHEFLHVQLGALLDLLPLHGPRTDARYHAPWRPDTRPAGALLQGTYAHLGVTDFWRAELAAGTGGARARREYDTWRGHTDAAAGTLLESGELLPAGERFVRELRTAVRREPVLPGRLRGRADLVADLRRLGLRDGDTVLVHAALHAVGPVSGGVRTVVDALLEVLGPAGTLVTYTQTPDNSDPSRWHLTRGYTVPEENWDQERARMPAFDPHTTRSFGVGVLPEAVRLRPGALRSAHPQSSFAALGAQAAYVTSDHALDCHLGEHSPLARLEKLGARVLLLGVGYAACTAFHLAEYRIPGRPLRTYSCVVAAPPPHGRRWHEYRDVALDSGPFAELGAAYEGTGAVRRGRIGSADCRLLDLGAAVDHAVQWLTRGPAVRT
;
A
#
# COMPACT_ATOMS: atom_id res chain seq x y z
N MET A 1 54.89 -10.60 -35.80
CA MET A 1 55.33 -9.96 -37.05
C MET A 1 54.36 -8.81 -37.26
N SER A 2 54.84 -7.66 -36.93
CA SER A 2 55.14 -6.51 -37.80
C SER A 2 53.84 -5.86 -38.30
N GLY A 3 53.50 -4.70 -37.98
CA GLY A 3 54.15 -3.40 -37.78
C GLY A 3 53.51 -2.41 -38.68
N VAL A 4 53.33 -1.31 -38.16
CA VAL A 4 53.80 0.07 -38.33
C VAL A 4 52.73 1.03 -38.94
N THR A 5 52.25 1.94 -38.15
CA THR A 5 52.44 3.41 -38.05
C THR A 5 51.89 4.34 -39.12
N GLY A 6 51.32 5.41 -38.66
CA GLY A 6 51.52 6.82 -39.06
C GLY A 6 50.40 7.40 -39.92
N ASP A 7 49.96 8.60 -39.88
CA ASP A 7 50.33 9.83 -39.16
C ASP A 7 49.23 10.89 -39.44
N ARG A 8 49.11 11.88 -38.60
CA ARG A 8 48.36 13.13 -38.84
C ARG A 8 49.15 14.07 -39.78
N PRO A 9 48.51 15.06 -40.45
CA PRO A 9 48.43 16.40 -39.88
C PRO A 9 47.15 17.21 -40.22
N THR A 10 46.66 17.99 -39.28
CA THR A 10 46.67 19.44 -38.98
C THR A 10 46.16 20.45 -40.04
N GLN A 11 45.23 21.33 -39.51
CA GLN A 11 45.00 22.76 -39.81
C GLN A 11 44.32 23.12 -41.17
N ASP A 12 43.37 24.07 -41.28
CA ASP A 12 43.12 25.33 -40.59
C ASP A 12 41.71 25.89 -40.87
N SER A 13 41.18 26.58 -39.89
CA SER A 13 40.40 27.81 -39.77
C SER A 13 39.58 28.39 -40.93
N ALA A 14 38.34 28.79 -40.60
CA ALA A 14 37.64 30.11 -40.69
C ALA A 14 36.12 29.87 -40.59
N GLY A 15 35.35 30.32 -39.65
CA GLY A 15 34.98 31.65 -39.24
C GLY A 15 33.70 32.12 -39.95
N HIS A 16 32.55 32.12 -39.25
CA HIS A 16 31.57 33.22 -39.24
C HIS A 16 30.18 32.76 -38.81
N GLY A 17 29.62 33.52 -37.92
CA GLY A 17 28.18 33.81 -37.86
C GLY A 17 27.43 33.32 -36.65
N GLY A 18 27.45 34.09 -35.57
CA GLY A 18 26.63 33.85 -34.39
C GLY A 18 25.13 34.00 -34.64
N GLY A 19 24.36 33.06 -34.15
CA GLY A 19 22.95 33.17 -33.92
C GLY A 19 22.68 32.53 -32.56
N ARG A 20 22.65 33.36 -31.50
CA ARG A 20 22.14 32.96 -30.19
C ARG A 20 20.66 32.62 -30.32
N ALA A 21 20.30 31.37 -30.21
CA ALA A 21 18.96 30.93 -29.89
C ALA A 21 18.65 31.31 -28.42
N PRO A 22 17.44 31.72 -28.08
CA PRO A 22 17.07 32.02 -26.70
C PRO A 22 17.08 30.74 -25.89
N GLN A 23 17.82 30.75 -24.79
CA GLN A 23 17.71 29.75 -23.74
C GLN A 23 16.41 29.99 -22.99
N ASP A 24 15.32 29.36 -23.43
CA ASP A 24 14.13 29.20 -22.61
C ASP A 24 14.43 28.12 -21.56
N GLY A 25 14.79 28.59 -20.38
CA GLY A 25 14.97 27.78 -19.19
C GLY A 25 13.66 27.32 -18.58
N SER A 26 12.86 26.51 -19.30
CA SER A 26 11.79 25.71 -18.72
C SER A 26 12.29 24.27 -18.59
N ALA A 27 12.93 23.96 -17.49
CA ALA A 27 13.21 22.58 -17.11
C ALA A 27 11.88 21.82 -17.05
N SER A 28 11.61 20.99 -18.05
CA SER A 28 10.51 20.02 -18.02
C SER A 28 10.66 19.19 -16.76
N PRO A 29 9.60 18.96 -15.95
CA PRO A 29 9.67 18.09 -14.79
C PRO A 29 10.17 16.72 -15.25
N GLY A 30 11.37 16.36 -14.83
CA GLY A 30 12.00 15.09 -15.19
C GLY A 30 11.10 13.96 -14.75
N LEU A 31 10.74 13.07 -15.68
CA LEU A 31 10.07 11.81 -15.36
C LEU A 31 11.01 11.01 -14.47
N GLY A 32 10.72 10.98 -13.18
CA GLY A 32 11.51 10.22 -12.21
C GLY A 32 11.51 8.74 -12.59
N ARG A 33 12.68 8.10 -12.51
CA ARG A 33 12.78 6.66 -12.72
C ARG A 33 12.10 5.94 -11.58
N HIS A 34 11.08 5.11 -11.88
CA HIS A 34 10.44 4.27 -10.88
C HIS A 34 11.36 3.09 -10.54
N VAL A 35 11.74 3.00 -9.27
CA VAL A 35 12.50 1.85 -8.75
C VAL A 35 11.53 0.99 -7.95
N ILE A 36 11.50 -0.29 -8.26
CA ILE A 36 10.70 -1.28 -7.52
C ILE A 36 11.63 -1.99 -6.56
N GLU A 37 11.50 -1.68 -5.28
CA GLU A 37 12.25 -2.35 -4.22
C GLU A 37 11.96 -3.86 -4.22
N PRO A 38 12.99 -4.73 -4.02
CA PRO A 38 12.81 -6.18 -4.06
C PRO A 38 11.71 -6.69 -3.11
N ALA A 39 11.57 -6.10 -1.94
CA ALA A 39 10.54 -6.47 -0.98
C ALA A 39 9.13 -6.11 -1.47
N VAL A 40 8.95 -4.93 -2.09
CA VAL A 40 7.69 -4.50 -2.68
C VAL A 40 7.33 -5.37 -3.89
N PHE A 41 8.32 -5.70 -4.72
CA PHE A 41 8.13 -6.61 -5.85
C PHE A 41 7.64 -7.99 -5.39
N ALA A 42 8.31 -8.59 -4.40
CA ALA A 42 7.92 -9.88 -3.86
C ALA A 42 6.53 -9.82 -3.19
N ALA A 43 6.20 -8.74 -2.50
CA ALA A 43 4.89 -8.54 -1.89
C ALA A 43 3.78 -8.43 -2.96
N LEU A 44 4.00 -7.68 -4.04
CA LEU A 44 3.09 -7.60 -5.19
C LEU A 44 2.91 -8.98 -5.84
N ALA A 45 3.99 -9.71 -6.09
CA ALA A 45 3.94 -11.05 -6.69
C ALA A 45 3.13 -12.05 -5.86
N ARG A 46 3.14 -11.88 -4.54
CA ARG A 46 2.34 -12.69 -3.58
C ARG A 46 0.94 -12.15 -3.32
N ALA A 47 0.47 -11.15 -4.07
CA ALA A 47 -0.79 -10.42 -3.85
C ALA A 47 -0.89 -9.81 -2.43
N ARG A 48 0.23 -9.40 -1.84
CA ARG A 48 0.36 -8.84 -0.48
C ARG A 48 0.94 -7.42 -0.49
N GLY A 49 0.88 -6.72 -1.64
CA GLY A 49 1.45 -5.39 -1.82
C GLY A 49 0.81 -4.30 -0.94
N GLY A 50 -0.44 -4.49 -0.50
CA GLY A 50 -1.17 -3.52 0.33
C GLY A 50 -1.16 -2.10 -0.25
N ALA A 51 -1.28 -1.09 0.61
CA ALA A 51 -1.25 0.32 0.19
C ALA A 51 0.10 0.74 -0.40
N ALA A 52 1.21 0.21 0.10
CA ALA A 52 2.55 0.56 -0.39
C ALA A 52 2.77 0.10 -1.84
N GLY A 53 2.46 -1.16 -2.16
CA GLY A 53 2.53 -1.67 -3.52
C GLY A 53 1.62 -0.91 -4.47
N VAL A 54 0.39 -0.63 -4.05
CA VAL A 54 -0.58 0.16 -4.82
C VAL A 54 -0.09 1.60 -5.03
N GLY A 55 0.56 2.21 -4.02
CA GLY A 55 1.15 3.54 -4.12
C GLY A 55 2.17 3.65 -5.26
N LEU A 56 3.06 2.64 -5.37
CA LEU A 56 4.02 2.54 -6.48
C LEU A 56 3.31 2.43 -7.84
N LEU A 57 2.30 1.56 -7.95
CA LEU A 57 1.53 1.38 -9.19
C LEU A 57 0.80 2.67 -9.60
N ARG A 58 0.22 3.40 -8.65
CA ARG A 58 -0.42 4.71 -8.89
C ARG A 58 0.58 5.76 -9.40
N ALA A 59 1.79 5.79 -8.83
CA ALA A 59 2.84 6.67 -9.31
C ALA A 59 3.25 6.34 -10.76
N GLY A 60 3.38 5.06 -11.09
CA GLY A 60 3.64 4.60 -12.45
C GLY A 60 2.54 4.99 -13.43
N GLN A 61 1.28 4.80 -13.05
CA GLN A 61 0.13 5.19 -13.88
C GLN A 61 0.06 6.71 -14.11
N LEU A 62 0.41 7.50 -13.09
CA LEU A 62 0.49 8.95 -13.23
C LEU A 62 1.54 9.36 -14.27
N SER A 63 2.76 8.80 -14.18
CA SER A 63 3.84 9.06 -15.13
C SER A 63 3.47 8.63 -16.56
N LYS A 64 2.88 7.43 -16.72
CA LYS A 64 2.37 6.94 -18.01
C LYS A 64 1.39 7.93 -18.64
N ARG A 65 0.40 8.40 -17.88
CA ARG A 65 -0.64 9.32 -18.39
C ARG A 65 -0.08 10.70 -18.74
N MET A 66 0.92 11.19 -18.01
CA MET A 66 1.64 12.39 -18.41
C MET A 66 2.34 12.24 -19.77
N LEU A 67 2.94 11.06 -20.02
CA LEU A 67 3.52 10.74 -21.34
C LEU A 67 2.45 10.65 -22.43
N MET A 68 1.31 10.03 -22.13
CA MET A 68 0.19 9.93 -23.07
C MET A 68 -0.42 11.30 -23.42
N VAL A 69 -0.53 12.22 -22.47
CA VAL A 69 -0.98 13.60 -22.73
C VAL A 69 0.00 14.30 -23.68
N ARG A 70 1.31 14.12 -23.50
CA ARG A 70 2.31 14.65 -24.43
C ARG A 70 2.24 13.99 -25.82
N ALA A 71 1.96 12.70 -25.87
CA ALA A 71 1.75 11.99 -27.13
C ALA A 71 0.51 12.51 -27.85
N LEU A 72 -0.60 12.72 -27.13
CA LEU A 72 -1.82 13.32 -27.68
C LEU A 72 -1.53 14.66 -28.37
N LEU A 73 -0.80 15.57 -27.72
CA LEU A 73 -0.45 16.87 -28.29
C LEU A 73 0.35 16.72 -29.59
N ARG A 74 1.34 15.83 -29.61
CA ARG A 74 2.16 15.57 -30.81
C ARG A 74 1.35 14.97 -31.95
N SER A 75 0.43 14.03 -31.64
CA SER A 75 -0.39 13.38 -32.65
C SER A 75 -1.51 14.29 -33.17
N ALA A 76 -1.90 15.31 -32.41
CA ALA A 76 -2.91 16.30 -32.82
C ALA A 76 -2.31 17.48 -33.63
N ASP A 77 -0.99 17.63 -33.65
CA ASP A 77 -0.32 18.74 -34.34
C ASP A 77 -0.68 18.79 -35.84
N GLY A 78 -1.01 19.96 -36.32
CA GLY A 78 -1.48 20.19 -37.71
C GLY A 78 -2.87 19.66 -38.04
N ARG A 79 -3.65 19.16 -37.04
CA ARG A 79 -5.02 18.66 -37.23
C ARG A 79 -6.08 19.66 -36.76
N ALA A 80 -7.32 19.45 -37.17
CA ALA A 80 -8.46 20.27 -36.76
C ALA A 80 -8.68 20.27 -35.24
N GLU A 81 -8.33 19.16 -34.57
CA GLU A 81 -8.49 18.95 -33.13
C GLU A 81 -7.34 19.53 -32.28
N ALA A 82 -6.30 20.10 -32.88
CA ALA A 82 -5.13 20.61 -32.16
C ALA A 82 -5.52 21.61 -31.05
N GLY A 83 -6.42 22.53 -31.31
CA GLY A 83 -6.91 23.51 -30.31
C GLY A 83 -7.60 22.84 -29.11
N THR A 84 -8.35 21.74 -29.33
CA THR A 84 -8.98 21.00 -28.23
C THR A 84 -7.96 20.19 -27.43
N ALA A 85 -6.97 19.57 -28.10
CA ALA A 85 -5.88 18.88 -27.42
C ALA A 85 -5.06 19.84 -26.54
N GLU A 86 -4.77 21.04 -27.03
CA GLU A 86 -4.13 22.10 -26.23
C GLU A 86 -4.99 22.58 -25.06
N ALA A 87 -6.32 22.67 -25.24
CA ALA A 87 -7.24 23.03 -24.15
C ALA A 87 -7.21 21.98 -23.03
N VAL A 88 -7.23 20.68 -23.37
CA VAL A 88 -7.06 19.59 -22.43
C VAL A 88 -5.74 19.72 -21.65
N TYR A 89 -4.63 19.96 -22.35
CA TYR A 89 -3.33 20.13 -21.74
C TYR A 89 -3.27 21.34 -20.80
N ARG A 90 -3.72 22.52 -21.28
CA ARG A 90 -3.76 23.75 -20.47
C ARG A 90 -4.61 23.59 -19.22
N GLY A 91 -5.77 22.96 -19.33
CA GLY A 91 -6.62 22.64 -18.18
C GLY A 91 -5.91 21.76 -17.14
N LEU A 92 -5.17 20.73 -17.59
CA LEU A 92 -4.37 19.90 -16.69
C LEU A 92 -3.21 20.65 -16.05
N VAL A 93 -2.53 21.53 -16.78
CA VAL A 93 -1.45 22.38 -16.24
C VAL A 93 -2.00 23.35 -15.20
N GLU A 94 -3.13 23.99 -15.47
CA GLU A 94 -3.78 24.90 -14.52
C GLU A 94 -4.21 24.17 -13.25
N LEU A 95 -4.88 23.02 -13.37
CA LEU A 95 -5.22 22.18 -12.22
C LEU A 95 -3.99 21.75 -11.42
N SER A 96 -2.87 21.47 -12.09
CA SER A 96 -1.63 21.10 -11.41
C SER A 96 -1.07 22.22 -10.52
N ARG A 97 -1.36 23.49 -10.86
CA ARG A 97 -0.92 24.69 -10.14
C ARG A 97 -1.93 25.13 -9.08
N SER A 98 -3.23 25.08 -9.40
CA SER A 98 -4.30 25.60 -8.55
C SER A 98 -4.81 24.56 -7.52
N ASP A 99 -4.97 23.29 -7.91
CA ASP A 99 -5.45 22.20 -7.04
C ASP A 99 -4.80 20.86 -7.39
N ARG A 100 -3.67 20.59 -6.75
CA ARG A 100 -2.90 19.35 -6.95
C ARG A 100 -3.67 18.08 -6.58
N ALA A 101 -4.56 18.16 -5.61
CA ALA A 101 -5.36 17.01 -5.20
C ALA A 101 -6.41 16.68 -6.28
N LEU A 102 -7.05 17.70 -6.81
CA LEU A 102 -7.98 17.57 -7.93
C LEU A 102 -7.26 17.10 -9.19
N TRP A 103 -6.11 17.69 -9.51
CA TRP A 103 -5.27 17.26 -10.63
C TRP A 103 -4.92 15.77 -10.53
N ARG A 104 -4.48 15.28 -9.36
CA ARG A 104 -4.22 13.85 -9.15
C ARG A 104 -5.47 13.00 -9.36
N ARG A 105 -6.63 13.46 -8.90
CA ARG A 105 -7.90 12.73 -9.13
C ARG A 105 -8.23 12.64 -10.62
N VAL A 106 -8.04 13.73 -11.37
CA VAL A 106 -8.24 13.75 -12.83
C VAL A 106 -7.24 12.84 -13.52
N MET A 107 -5.95 12.99 -13.21
CA MET A 107 -4.88 12.20 -13.81
C MET A 107 -4.98 10.71 -13.47
N LEU A 108 -5.59 10.34 -12.34
CA LEU A 108 -5.87 8.96 -11.95
C LEU A 108 -7.32 8.54 -12.21
N HIS A 109 -8.09 9.37 -12.94
CA HIS A 109 -9.43 8.97 -13.34
C HIS A 109 -9.37 7.68 -14.17
N PRO A 110 -10.16 6.63 -13.86
CA PRO A 110 -10.02 5.31 -14.47
C PRO A 110 -10.02 5.32 -16.00
N TYR A 111 -10.83 6.15 -16.59
CA TYR A 111 -11.00 6.18 -18.05
C TYR A 111 -10.17 7.22 -18.81
N LEU A 112 -9.28 7.94 -18.13
CA LEU A 112 -8.39 8.90 -18.79
C LEU A 112 -7.42 8.19 -19.76
N ASP A 113 -6.85 7.07 -19.32
CA ASP A 113 -5.95 6.24 -20.14
C ASP A 113 -6.65 5.75 -21.43
N GLU A 114 -7.87 5.25 -21.33
CA GLU A 114 -8.63 4.79 -22.49
C GLU A 114 -8.99 5.92 -23.44
N GLY A 115 -9.42 7.07 -22.89
CA GLY A 115 -9.74 8.24 -23.72
C GLY A 115 -8.53 8.77 -24.48
N LEU A 116 -7.37 8.87 -23.80
CA LEU A 116 -6.11 9.26 -24.44
C LEU A 116 -5.67 8.25 -25.51
N ALA A 117 -5.75 6.96 -25.21
CA ALA A 117 -5.33 5.93 -26.13
C ALA A 117 -6.21 5.89 -27.40
N ARG A 118 -7.53 5.96 -27.25
CA ARG A 118 -8.45 6.02 -28.43
C ARG A 118 -8.15 7.23 -29.31
N ALA A 119 -7.93 8.40 -28.71
CA ALA A 119 -7.62 9.61 -29.46
C ALA A 119 -6.27 9.53 -30.20
N ILE A 120 -5.23 9.05 -29.54
CA ILE A 120 -3.91 8.87 -30.16
C ILE A 120 -3.99 7.88 -31.31
N THR A 121 -4.64 6.72 -31.11
CA THR A 121 -4.80 5.70 -32.16
C THR A 121 -5.59 6.24 -33.36
N ALA A 122 -6.67 6.99 -33.13
CA ALA A 122 -7.42 7.61 -34.23
C ALA A 122 -6.52 8.54 -35.06
N PHE A 123 -5.71 9.38 -34.40
CA PHE A 123 -4.77 10.25 -35.09
C PHE A 123 -3.68 9.48 -35.85
N GLU A 124 -3.16 8.40 -35.29
CA GLU A 124 -2.17 7.52 -35.96
C GLU A 124 -2.76 6.88 -37.24
N LEU A 125 -4.05 6.57 -37.23
CA LEU A 125 -4.79 6.02 -38.38
C LEU A 125 -5.26 7.09 -39.37
N GLY A 126 -5.03 8.38 -39.09
CA GLY A 126 -5.52 9.48 -39.94
C GLY A 126 -7.00 9.81 -39.74
N GLU A 127 -7.63 9.27 -38.71
CA GLU A 127 -9.04 9.46 -38.38
C GLU A 127 -9.26 10.64 -37.42
N PRO A 128 -10.45 11.29 -37.44
CA PRO A 128 -10.82 12.30 -36.47
C PRO A 128 -11.02 11.68 -35.07
N ALA A 129 -10.61 12.41 -34.02
CA ALA A 129 -10.79 11.98 -32.64
C ALA A 129 -11.80 12.84 -31.88
N ASP A 130 -12.77 12.22 -31.20
CA ASP A 130 -13.67 12.95 -30.28
C ASP A 130 -12.99 13.25 -28.95
N LEU A 131 -12.37 14.43 -28.88
CA LEU A 131 -11.71 14.92 -27.66
C LEU A 131 -12.68 15.54 -26.64
N ARG A 132 -13.96 15.77 -26.97
CA ARG A 132 -14.94 16.42 -26.07
C ARG A 132 -15.12 15.67 -24.75
N ARG A 133 -14.94 14.35 -24.79
CA ARG A 133 -15.02 13.51 -23.59
C ARG A 133 -13.81 13.70 -22.66
N LEU A 134 -12.60 13.84 -23.23
CA LEU A 134 -11.38 14.16 -22.48
C LEU A 134 -11.44 15.58 -21.92
N GLU A 135 -11.87 16.53 -22.71
CA GLU A 135 -12.05 17.92 -22.30
C GLU A 135 -13.00 18.02 -21.09
N ARG A 136 -14.13 17.33 -21.11
CA ARG A 136 -15.05 17.28 -19.96
C ARG A 136 -14.44 16.70 -18.72
N LEU A 137 -13.64 15.62 -18.81
CA LEU A 137 -12.95 15.04 -17.66
C LEU A 137 -11.93 16.01 -17.04
N THR A 138 -11.32 16.88 -17.84
CA THR A 138 -10.29 17.82 -17.38
C THR A 138 -10.84 19.17 -16.96
N SER A 139 -11.92 19.67 -17.61
CA SER A 139 -12.52 20.98 -17.32
C SER A 139 -13.60 20.93 -16.21
N HIS A 140 -14.28 19.79 -16.05
CA HIS A 140 -15.34 19.64 -15.06
C HIS A 140 -15.15 18.36 -14.21
N PRO A 141 -14.02 18.25 -13.50
CA PRO A 141 -13.71 17.03 -12.76
C PRO A 141 -14.70 16.81 -11.61
N GLY A 142 -15.27 15.62 -11.56
CA GLY A 142 -16.18 15.20 -10.48
C GLY A 142 -17.65 15.51 -10.73
N HIS A 143 -18.03 15.98 -11.91
CA HIS A 143 -19.41 16.23 -12.31
C HIS A 143 -20.09 15.03 -13.00
N GLU A 144 -19.46 13.83 -12.95
CA GLU A 144 -20.10 12.62 -13.44
C GLU A 144 -21.35 12.29 -12.60
N PRO A 145 -22.48 11.99 -13.26
CA PRO A 145 -23.75 11.72 -12.57
C PRO A 145 -23.78 10.29 -11.97
N TRP A 146 -22.71 9.91 -11.28
CA TRP A 146 -22.55 8.58 -10.67
C TRP A 146 -23.00 8.59 -9.22
N HIS A 147 -23.55 7.45 -8.78
CA HIS A 147 -23.92 7.29 -7.38
C HIS A 147 -22.67 7.09 -6.52
N ARG A 148 -22.61 7.74 -5.37
CA ARG A 148 -21.54 7.51 -4.40
C ARG A 148 -21.94 6.38 -3.48
N LEU A 149 -21.10 5.36 -3.37
CA LEU A 149 -21.23 4.27 -2.42
C LEU A 149 -20.16 4.42 -1.36
N ARG A 150 -20.54 4.23 -0.09
CA ARG A 150 -19.63 4.28 1.04
C ARG A 150 -19.80 3.04 1.89
N ALA A 151 -18.70 2.33 2.15
CA ALA A 151 -18.65 1.22 3.08
C ALA A 151 -17.53 1.45 4.09
N GLU A 152 -17.85 1.32 5.36
CA GLU A 152 -16.90 1.53 6.47
C GLU A 152 -16.96 0.34 7.42
N CYS A 153 -15.81 -0.21 7.79
CA CYS A 153 -15.68 -1.29 8.75
C CYS A 153 -14.35 -1.17 9.50
N ASP A 154 -14.39 -1.26 10.82
CA ASP A 154 -13.23 -1.25 11.72
C ASP A 154 -12.23 -0.10 11.41
N GLY A 155 -12.76 1.09 11.05
CA GLY A 155 -11.99 2.29 10.71
C GLY A 155 -11.41 2.30 9.30
N GLN A 156 -11.68 1.28 8.48
CA GLN A 156 -11.33 1.26 7.06
C GLN A 156 -12.51 1.70 6.19
N LEU A 157 -12.28 2.71 5.38
CA LEU A 157 -13.26 3.31 4.49
C LEU A 157 -12.98 2.93 3.04
N LEU A 158 -14.01 2.46 2.34
CA LEU A 158 -14.04 2.33 0.89
C LEU A 158 -15.08 3.29 0.33
N GLU A 159 -14.65 4.19 -0.54
CA GLU A 159 -15.54 5.09 -1.27
C GLU A 159 -15.46 4.78 -2.76
N LEU A 160 -16.58 4.39 -3.34
CA LEU A 160 -16.70 4.06 -4.76
C LEU A 160 -17.73 4.96 -5.45
N ARG A 161 -17.53 5.16 -6.73
CA ARG A 161 -18.53 5.71 -7.64
C ARG A 161 -19.14 4.55 -8.42
N LEU A 162 -20.43 4.35 -8.29
CA LEU A 162 -21.18 3.38 -9.06
C LEU A 162 -21.54 4.02 -10.41
N ALA A 163 -20.79 3.66 -11.44
CA ALA A 163 -20.85 4.25 -12.77
C ALA A 163 -21.90 3.50 -13.64
N ASP A 164 -23.17 3.82 -13.45
CA ASP A 164 -24.29 3.25 -14.24
C ASP A 164 -24.54 3.99 -15.56
N ARG A 165 -23.82 5.08 -15.82
CA ARG A 165 -23.88 5.94 -17.02
C ARG A 165 -22.51 6.48 -17.36
N GLY A 166 -22.40 7.08 -18.53
CA GLY A 166 -21.20 7.76 -18.99
C GLY A 166 -20.40 6.97 -20.03
N PRO A 167 -19.39 7.62 -20.60
CA PRO A 167 -18.56 7.04 -21.65
C PRO A 167 -17.59 6.01 -21.10
N PHE A 168 -17.05 5.18 -21.98
CA PHE A 168 -15.98 4.22 -21.73
C PHE A 168 -16.31 3.02 -20.82
N ARG A 169 -17.57 2.86 -20.38
CA ARG A 169 -17.97 1.66 -19.62
C ARG A 169 -17.92 0.38 -20.47
N ASP A 170 -18.04 0.53 -21.79
CA ASP A 170 -17.93 -0.53 -22.80
C ASP A 170 -16.58 -1.25 -22.82
N VAL A 171 -15.50 -0.62 -22.28
CA VAL A 171 -14.17 -1.23 -22.22
C VAL A 171 -14.11 -2.50 -21.36
N HIS A 172 -15.10 -2.71 -20.49
CA HIS A 172 -15.22 -3.92 -19.70
C HIS A 172 -15.69 -5.13 -20.48
N GLY A 173 -16.19 -4.96 -21.72
CA GLY A 173 -16.47 -6.03 -22.66
C GLY A 173 -17.66 -6.94 -22.33
N HIS A 174 -18.55 -6.50 -21.42
CA HIS A 174 -19.75 -7.21 -20.98
C HIS A 174 -21.00 -6.34 -21.09
N ALA A 175 -22.17 -6.98 -21.07
CA ALA A 175 -23.45 -6.29 -21.10
C ALA A 175 -23.62 -5.36 -19.90
N LEU A 176 -23.76 -4.06 -20.20
CA LEU A 176 -23.88 -3.01 -19.18
C LEU A 176 -25.30 -2.99 -18.60
N ALA A 177 -25.41 -2.83 -17.28
CA ALA A 177 -26.69 -2.54 -16.66
C ALA A 177 -27.22 -1.18 -17.14
N PRO A 178 -28.54 -1.03 -17.34
CA PRO A 178 -29.17 0.27 -17.61
C PRO A 178 -29.01 1.20 -16.39
N PRO A 179 -29.31 2.49 -16.53
CA PRO A 179 -29.33 3.40 -15.39
C PRO A 179 -30.16 2.85 -14.24
N LEU A 180 -29.54 2.85 -13.05
CA LEU A 180 -30.11 2.21 -11.88
C LEU A 180 -31.21 3.05 -11.23
N THR A 181 -32.24 2.37 -10.75
CA THR A 181 -33.25 2.98 -9.87
C THR A 181 -32.68 3.19 -8.46
N ALA A 182 -33.31 4.05 -7.66
CA ALA A 182 -32.91 4.27 -6.28
C ALA A 182 -32.94 2.98 -5.44
N GLY A 183 -33.88 2.07 -5.71
CA GLY A 183 -33.94 0.76 -5.04
C GLY A 183 -32.76 -0.14 -5.41
N GLN A 184 -32.36 -0.17 -6.67
CA GLN A 184 -31.20 -0.94 -7.12
C GLN A 184 -29.89 -0.36 -6.56
N THR A 185 -29.78 0.97 -6.52
CA THR A 185 -28.61 1.65 -5.91
C THR A 185 -28.46 1.30 -4.43
N ARG A 186 -29.56 1.27 -3.65
CA ARG A 186 -29.54 0.83 -2.24
C ARG A 186 -29.09 -0.62 -2.10
N ARG A 187 -29.57 -1.53 -2.95
CA ARG A 187 -29.11 -2.93 -2.93
C ARG A 187 -27.60 -3.03 -3.19
N TRP A 188 -27.06 -2.25 -4.12
CA TRP A 188 -25.62 -2.17 -4.35
C TRP A 188 -24.87 -1.70 -3.09
N GLU A 189 -25.37 -0.68 -2.42
CA GLU A 189 -24.76 -0.14 -1.21
C GLU A 189 -24.77 -1.15 -0.05
N GLU A 190 -25.90 -1.84 0.15
CA GLU A 190 -26.06 -2.86 1.20
C GLU A 190 -25.11 -4.04 0.94
N THR A 191 -25.09 -4.57 -0.30
CA THR A 191 -24.24 -5.70 -0.66
C THR A 191 -22.75 -5.31 -0.58
N LEU A 192 -22.39 -4.10 -1.04
CA LEU A 192 -21.01 -3.60 -0.92
C LEU A 192 -20.57 -3.45 0.54
N ARG A 193 -21.44 -2.95 1.41
CA ARG A 193 -21.14 -2.82 2.85
C ARG A 193 -20.86 -4.18 3.48
N ALA A 194 -21.67 -5.18 3.19
CA ALA A 194 -21.46 -6.55 3.67
C ALA A 194 -20.20 -7.19 3.07
N ALA A 195 -19.94 -7.01 1.78
CA ALA A 195 -18.73 -7.47 1.12
C ALA A 195 -17.47 -6.79 1.70
N TRP A 196 -17.56 -5.49 2.01
CA TRP A 196 -16.45 -4.75 2.63
C TRP A 196 -16.14 -5.23 4.04
N GLU A 197 -17.13 -5.56 4.83
CA GLU A 197 -16.96 -6.17 6.15
C GLU A 197 -16.21 -7.51 6.06
N ILE A 198 -16.55 -8.34 5.08
CA ILE A 198 -15.83 -9.59 4.79
C ILE A 198 -14.35 -9.29 4.47
N LEU A 199 -14.11 -8.35 3.57
CA LEU A 199 -12.75 -8.00 3.14
C LEU A 199 -11.90 -7.44 4.29
N VAL A 200 -12.42 -6.50 5.05
CA VAL A 200 -11.67 -5.86 6.16
C VAL A 200 -11.31 -6.89 7.23
N ARG A 201 -12.26 -7.75 7.62
CA ARG A 201 -12.05 -8.66 8.74
C ARG A 201 -11.27 -9.92 8.38
N ARG A 202 -11.38 -10.40 7.14
CA ARG A 202 -10.78 -11.68 6.72
C ARG A 202 -9.70 -11.56 5.66
N HIS A 203 -9.70 -10.47 4.89
CA HIS A 203 -8.78 -10.25 3.77
C HIS A 203 -8.09 -8.87 3.85
N PRO A 204 -7.46 -8.51 4.98
CA PRO A 204 -7.00 -7.13 5.26
C PRO A 204 -6.04 -6.58 4.20
N TRP A 205 -5.16 -7.42 3.62
CA TRP A 205 -4.25 -7.01 2.55
C TRP A 205 -4.97 -6.57 1.29
N HIS A 206 -6.04 -7.29 0.94
CA HIS A 206 -6.86 -6.93 -0.22
C HIS A 206 -7.72 -5.71 0.08
N ALA A 207 -8.28 -5.61 1.28
CA ALA A 207 -9.04 -4.44 1.71
C ALA A 207 -8.19 -3.16 1.66
N GLU A 208 -6.97 -3.19 2.22
CA GLU A 208 -6.04 -2.07 2.20
C GLU A 208 -5.69 -1.64 0.76
N ALA A 209 -5.40 -2.61 -0.11
CA ALA A 209 -5.08 -2.36 -1.51
C ALA A 209 -6.27 -1.77 -2.28
N LEU A 210 -7.47 -2.31 -2.09
CA LEU A 210 -8.72 -1.82 -2.70
C LEU A 210 -9.04 -0.40 -2.25
N ALA A 211 -9.02 -0.13 -0.94
CA ALA A 211 -9.26 1.21 -0.39
C ALA A 211 -8.27 2.26 -0.91
N SER A 212 -7.04 1.83 -1.22
CA SER A 212 -5.98 2.74 -1.71
C SER A 212 -6.10 3.09 -3.20
N CYS A 213 -6.88 2.34 -4.00
CA CYS A 213 -6.87 2.49 -5.45
C CYS A 213 -8.24 2.44 -6.11
N LEU A 214 -9.13 1.53 -5.69
CA LEU A 214 -10.41 1.34 -6.37
C LEU A 214 -11.30 2.56 -6.12
N THR A 215 -11.75 3.18 -7.21
CA THR A 215 -12.59 4.39 -7.16
C THR A 215 -13.92 4.21 -7.88
N THR A 216 -14.03 3.22 -8.76
CA THR A 216 -15.19 3.08 -9.65
C THR A 216 -15.61 1.62 -9.76
N LEU A 217 -16.90 1.39 -9.63
CA LEU A 217 -17.58 0.13 -9.86
C LEU A 217 -18.60 0.32 -10.98
N VAL A 218 -18.54 -0.51 -12.02
CA VAL A 218 -19.46 -0.47 -13.15
C VAL A 218 -20.47 -1.61 -13.03
N PRO A 219 -21.77 -1.32 -12.96
CA PRO A 219 -22.78 -2.35 -12.90
C PRO A 219 -22.95 -3.04 -14.25
N LEU A 220 -22.86 -4.36 -14.23
CA LEU A 220 -23.10 -5.26 -15.37
C LEU A 220 -24.42 -6.01 -15.21
N LEU A 221 -24.96 -6.51 -16.32
CA LEU A 221 -25.99 -7.52 -16.28
C LEU A 221 -25.35 -8.88 -15.94
N PRO A 222 -26.04 -9.76 -15.18
CA PRO A 222 -25.60 -11.14 -15.03
C PRO A 222 -25.69 -11.89 -16.36
N ASN A 223 -25.06 -13.05 -16.45
CA ASN A 223 -25.27 -13.95 -17.59
C ASN A 223 -26.73 -14.40 -17.66
N PRO A 224 -27.21 -14.88 -18.83
CA PRO A 224 -28.58 -15.36 -18.98
C PRO A 224 -28.96 -16.51 -18.04
N ASP A 225 -27.98 -17.30 -17.59
CA ASP A 225 -28.15 -18.37 -16.61
C ASP A 225 -28.10 -17.87 -15.12
N GLY A 226 -28.03 -16.56 -14.93
CA GLY A 226 -27.95 -15.92 -13.58
C GLY A 226 -26.56 -15.95 -12.94
N THR A 227 -25.54 -16.49 -13.62
CA THR A 227 -24.18 -16.49 -13.07
C THR A 227 -23.60 -15.08 -13.00
N VAL A 228 -22.82 -14.84 -11.94
CA VAL A 228 -22.15 -13.55 -11.70
C VAL A 228 -21.09 -13.31 -12.76
N VAL A 229 -21.07 -12.09 -13.27
CA VAL A 229 -20.06 -11.60 -14.22
C VAL A 229 -19.22 -10.52 -13.55
N SER A 230 -17.91 -10.58 -13.73
CA SER A 230 -17.01 -9.49 -13.34
C SER A 230 -15.93 -9.29 -14.40
N SER A 231 -15.34 -8.10 -14.43
CA SER A 231 -14.34 -7.74 -15.42
C SER A 231 -13.47 -6.58 -14.97
N ALA A 232 -12.19 -6.65 -15.31
CA ALA A 232 -11.26 -5.53 -15.27
C ALA A 232 -10.77 -5.19 -16.67
N ALA A 233 -10.72 -3.91 -17.00
CA ALA A 233 -10.21 -3.45 -18.28
C ALA A 233 -8.77 -2.96 -18.14
N ARG A 234 -7.89 -3.34 -19.07
CA ARG A 234 -6.45 -3.04 -19.07
C ARG A 234 -6.14 -1.54 -18.95
N ARG A 235 -6.99 -0.68 -19.51
CA ARG A 235 -6.84 0.78 -19.54
C ARG A 235 -7.79 1.51 -18.59
N ALA A 236 -8.37 0.78 -17.60
CA ALA A 236 -9.27 1.36 -16.62
C ALA A 236 -8.72 1.19 -15.18
N PHE A 237 -7.48 1.63 -14.96
CA PHE A 237 -6.82 1.53 -13.65
C PHE A 237 -7.63 2.27 -12.56
N GLY A 238 -8.09 1.52 -11.56
CA GLY A 238 -8.94 2.01 -10.48
C GLY A 238 -10.44 1.79 -10.71
N ALA A 239 -10.83 1.09 -11.79
CA ALA A 239 -12.20 0.64 -12.02
C ALA A 239 -12.26 -0.87 -12.18
N VAL A 240 -13.35 -1.45 -11.69
CA VAL A 240 -13.79 -2.82 -11.97
C VAL A 240 -15.26 -2.83 -12.33
N ALA A 241 -15.71 -3.85 -13.03
CA ALA A 241 -17.12 -4.05 -13.36
C ALA A 241 -17.61 -5.36 -12.75
N ALA A 242 -18.86 -5.39 -12.30
CA ALA A 242 -19.49 -6.60 -11.78
C ALA A 242 -21.00 -6.56 -11.95
N SER A 243 -21.63 -7.72 -12.09
CA SER A 243 -23.06 -7.87 -11.83
C SER A 243 -23.28 -8.02 -10.31
N LEU A 244 -24.43 -7.57 -9.82
CA LEU A 244 -24.73 -7.61 -8.38
C LEU A 244 -25.11 -9.05 -7.96
N PRO A 245 -24.30 -9.74 -7.15
CA PRO A 245 -24.66 -11.05 -6.63
C PRO A 245 -25.61 -10.94 -5.43
N GLU A 246 -26.32 -12.02 -5.15
CA GLU A 246 -27.11 -12.13 -3.89
C GLU A 246 -26.22 -12.34 -2.67
N ASP A 247 -25.14 -13.13 -2.82
CA ASP A 247 -24.16 -13.41 -1.77
C ASP A 247 -23.06 -12.33 -1.74
N PRO A 248 -22.96 -11.52 -0.69
CA PRO A 248 -21.92 -10.52 -0.55
C PRO A 248 -20.48 -11.08 -0.63
N ALA A 249 -20.28 -12.35 -0.27
CA ALA A 249 -18.97 -12.99 -0.39
C ALA A 249 -18.53 -13.14 -1.85
N LEU A 250 -19.47 -13.32 -2.78
CA LEU A 250 -19.16 -13.34 -4.21
C LEU A 250 -18.78 -11.95 -4.75
N LEU A 251 -19.39 -10.88 -4.23
CA LEU A 251 -18.94 -9.52 -4.56
C LEU A 251 -17.53 -9.26 -4.02
N ALA A 252 -17.26 -9.65 -2.78
CA ALA A 252 -15.94 -9.54 -2.18
C ALA A 252 -14.88 -10.29 -3.00
N LEU A 253 -15.18 -11.52 -3.40
CA LEU A 253 -14.31 -12.34 -4.25
C LEU A 253 -14.08 -11.70 -5.63
N ALA A 254 -15.14 -11.21 -6.29
CA ALA A 254 -15.05 -10.53 -7.58
C ALA A 254 -14.17 -9.27 -7.48
N LEU A 255 -14.34 -8.46 -6.44
CA LEU A 255 -13.51 -7.27 -6.22
C LEU A 255 -12.02 -7.63 -6.08
N VAL A 256 -11.69 -8.70 -5.34
CA VAL A 256 -10.30 -9.17 -5.20
C VAL A 256 -9.76 -9.66 -6.54
N HIS A 257 -10.49 -10.52 -7.25
CA HIS A 257 -10.09 -11.09 -8.52
C HIS A 257 -9.80 -10.01 -9.56
N GLU A 258 -10.77 -9.12 -9.80
CA GLU A 258 -10.64 -8.07 -10.82
C GLU A 258 -9.59 -7.03 -10.44
N PHE A 259 -9.44 -6.73 -9.16
CA PHE A 259 -8.43 -5.78 -8.72
C PHE A 259 -7.00 -6.32 -8.91
N LEU A 260 -6.78 -7.63 -8.82
CA LEU A 260 -5.47 -8.20 -9.15
C LEU A 260 -5.17 -8.10 -10.65
N HIS A 261 -6.16 -8.21 -11.54
CA HIS A 261 -5.97 -7.87 -12.95
C HIS A 261 -5.52 -6.40 -13.13
N VAL A 262 -6.15 -5.47 -12.41
CA VAL A 262 -5.77 -4.04 -12.41
C VAL A 262 -4.33 -3.85 -11.92
N GLN A 263 -3.96 -4.52 -10.82
CA GLN A 263 -2.59 -4.42 -10.25
C GLN A 263 -1.53 -4.95 -11.22
N LEU A 264 -1.73 -6.15 -11.76
CA LEU A 264 -0.75 -6.74 -12.68
C LEU A 264 -0.66 -5.92 -13.97
N GLY A 265 -1.79 -5.42 -14.47
CA GLY A 265 -1.80 -4.51 -15.60
C GLY A 265 -0.91 -3.28 -15.36
N ALA A 266 -1.03 -2.65 -14.20
CA ALA A 266 -0.23 -1.48 -13.84
C ALA A 266 1.26 -1.83 -13.62
N LEU A 267 1.56 -3.00 -13.07
CA LEU A 267 2.93 -3.48 -12.92
C LEU A 267 3.61 -3.71 -14.27
N LEU A 268 2.89 -4.30 -15.23
CA LEU A 268 3.40 -4.52 -16.59
C LEU A 268 3.69 -3.23 -17.37
N ASP A 269 3.11 -2.10 -16.97
CA ASP A 269 3.47 -0.78 -17.52
C ASP A 269 4.82 -0.27 -16.97
N LEU A 270 5.27 -0.76 -15.82
CA LEU A 270 6.52 -0.38 -15.18
C LEU A 270 7.66 -1.35 -15.50
N LEU A 271 7.34 -2.64 -15.58
CA LEU A 271 8.31 -3.71 -15.70
C LEU A 271 7.74 -4.84 -16.57
N PRO A 272 8.33 -5.12 -17.74
CA PRO A 272 7.93 -6.27 -18.53
C PRO A 272 8.28 -7.58 -17.81
N LEU A 273 7.31 -8.48 -17.69
CA LEU A 273 7.46 -9.79 -17.07
C LEU A 273 7.55 -10.94 -18.08
N HIS A 274 7.12 -10.71 -19.31
CA HIS A 274 7.20 -11.68 -20.40
C HIS A 274 7.70 -11.01 -21.69
N GLY A 275 8.20 -11.82 -22.59
CA GLY A 275 8.68 -11.40 -23.90
C GLY A 275 7.57 -10.88 -24.83
N PRO A 276 7.92 -10.50 -26.05
CA PRO A 276 6.97 -10.16 -27.08
C PRO A 276 5.97 -11.30 -27.31
N ARG A 277 4.80 -10.97 -27.84
CA ARG A 277 3.77 -11.98 -28.14
C ARG A 277 4.28 -12.97 -29.19
N THR A 278 4.20 -14.25 -28.85
CA THR A 278 4.45 -15.37 -29.78
C THR A 278 3.14 -16.02 -30.19
N ASP A 279 3.19 -16.99 -31.12
CA ASP A 279 2.02 -17.81 -31.49
C ASP A 279 1.79 -18.97 -30.52
N ALA A 280 2.70 -19.16 -29.54
CA ALA A 280 2.56 -20.19 -28.53
C ALA A 280 1.32 -19.98 -27.65
N ARG A 281 0.61 -21.07 -27.41
CA ARG A 281 -0.66 -21.09 -26.67
C ARG A 281 -0.60 -22.13 -25.57
N TYR A 282 -1.06 -21.75 -24.41
CA TYR A 282 -1.01 -22.55 -23.19
C TYR A 282 -2.39 -22.82 -22.62
N HIS A 283 -2.60 -23.99 -22.07
CA HIS A 283 -3.84 -24.33 -21.39
C HIS A 283 -3.98 -23.55 -20.08
N ALA A 284 -5.15 -22.98 -19.87
CA ALA A 284 -5.55 -22.35 -18.61
C ALA A 284 -6.57 -23.29 -17.92
N PRO A 285 -6.25 -23.87 -16.74
CA PRO A 285 -7.09 -24.91 -16.13
C PRO A 285 -8.55 -24.52 -15.83
N TRP A 286 -8.84 -23.22 -15.78
CA TRP A 286 -10.18 -22.68 -15.49
C TRP A 286 -11.02 -22.37 -16.74
N ARG A 287 -10.53 -22.73 -17.93
CA ARG A 287 -11.28 -22.49 -19.17
C ARG A 287 -10.84 -23.44 -20.28
N PRO A 288 -11.72 -23.72 -21.24
CA PRO A 288 -11.45 -24.71 -22.29
C PRO A 288 -10.47 -24.23 -23.37
N ASP A 289 -10.37 -22.91 -23.61
CA ASP A 289 -9.53 -22.35 -24.68
C ASP A 289 -8.10 -22.08 -24.20
N THR A 290 -7.15 -22.23 -25.12
CA THR A 290 -5.74 -21.93 -24.87
C THR A 290 -5.45 -20.42 -24.95
N ARG A 291 -4.43 -19.96 -24.24
CA ARG A 291 -4.08 -18.55 -24.11
C ARG A 291 -2.59 -18.28 -24.38
N PRO A 292 -2.22 -17.09 -24.90
CA PRO A 292 -0.83 -16.66 -24.90
C PRO A 292 -0.31 -16.47 -23.47
N ALA A 293 1.00 -16.56 -23.28
CA ALA A 293 1.64 -16.50 -21.95
C ALA A 293 1.24 -15.28 -21.12
N GLY A 294 1.16 -14.08 -21.73
CA GLY A 294 0.75 -12.87 -21.01
C GLY A 294 -0.69 -12.94 -20.49
N ALA A 295 -1.61 -13.56 -21.22
CA ALA A 295 -2.99 -13.76 -20.75
C ALA A 295 -3.09 -14.87 -19.70
N LEU A 296 -2.28 -15.93 -19.82
CA LEU A 296 -2.16 -16.96 -18.78
C LEU A 296 -1.61 -16.35 -17.49
N LEU A 297 -0.58 -15.50 -17.56
CA LEU A 297 0.00 -14.79 -16.39
C LEU A 297 -1.04 -13.90 -15.70
N GLN A 298 -1.83 -13.14 -16.47
CA GLN A 298 -2.93 -12.32 -15.93
C GLN A 298 -3.96 -13.18 -15.17
N GLY A 299 -4.41 -14.27 -15.78
CA GLY A 299 -5.34 -15.18 -15.12
C GLY A 299 -4.74 -15.86 -13.89
N THR A 300 -3.49 -16.33 -13.96
CA THR A 300 -2.81 -17.00 -12.85
C THR A 300 -2.70 -16.06 -11.63
N TYR A 301 -2.37 -14.78 -11.86
CA TYR A 301 -2.27 -13.82 -10.77
C TYR A 301 -3.64 -13.48 -10.16
N ALA A 302 -4.67 -13.32 -10.97
CA ALA A 302 -6.02 -13.09 -10.47
C ALA A 302 -6.55 -14.30 -9.67
N HIS A 303 -6.26 -15.52 -10.10
CA HIS A 303 -6.65 -16.74 -9.38
C HIS A 303 -5.80 -17.02 -8.14
N LEU A 304 -4.61 -16.43 -8.01
CA LEU A 304 -3.95 -16.37 -6.69
C LEU A 304 -4.84 -15.65 -5.67
N GLY A 305 -5.50 -14.55 -6.06
CA GLY A 305 -6.47 -13.86 -5.19
C GLY A 305 -7.66 -14.73 -4.82
N VAL A 306 -8.19 -15.51 -5.78
CA VAL A 306 -9.28 -16.47 -5.52
C VAL A 306 -8.82 -17.56 -4.55
N THR A 307 -7.61 -18.09 -4.76
CA THR A 307 -7.01 -19.09 -3.86
C THR A 307 -6.81 -18.53 -2.45
N ASP A 308 -6.30 -17.29 -2.35
CA ASP A 308 -6.12 -16.59 -1.07
C ASP A 308 -7.45 -16.31 -0.37
N PHE A 309 -8.48 -15.94 -1.13
CA PHE A 309 -9.82 -15.71 -0.60
C PHE A 309 -10.37 -16.98 0.05
N TRP A 310 -10.43 -18.08 -0.67
CA TRP A 310 -10.95 -19.34 -0.12
C TRP A 310 -10.07 -19.93 0.98
N ARG A 311 -8.75 -19.68 0.93
CA ARG A 311 -7.84 -20.02 2.02
C ARG A 311 -8.22 -19.30 3.31
N ALA A 312 -8.51 -18.01 3.24
CA ALA A 312 -8.88 -17.21 4.41
C ALA A 312 -10.28 -17.60 4.93
N GLU A 313 -11.26 -17.84 4.03
CA GLU A 313 -12.58 -18.33 4.41
C GLU A 313 -12.51 -19.71 5.12
N LEU A 314 -11.65 -20.59 4.61
CA LEU A 314 -11.40 -21.88 5.23
C LEU A 314 -10.71 -21.74 6.60
N ALA A 315 -9.72 -20.84 6.69
CA ALA A 315 -9.04 -20.53 7.94
C ALA A 315 -9.96 -19.86 8.97
N ALA A 316 -10.96 -19.10 8.53
CA ALA A 316 -11.98 -18.50 9.40
C ALA A 316 -13.07 -19.50 9.84
N GLY A 317 -13.12 -20.70 9.26
CA GLY A 317 -14.18 -21.68 9.49
C GLY A 317 -15.51 -21.29 8.83
N THR A 318 -15.49 -20.29 7.93
CA THR A 318 -16.65 -19.84 7.16
C THR A 318 -16.75 -20.60 5.83
N GLY A 319 -17.96 -20.71 5.26
CA GLY A 319 -18.19 -21.40 3.98
C GLY A 319 -18.09 -22.93 4.02
N GLY A 320 -17.74 -23.56 5.13
CA GLY A 320 -17.81 -25.01 5.34
C GLY A 320 -17.15 -25.86 4.24
N ALA A 321 -17.85 -26.89 3.78
CA ALA A 321 -17.37 -27.80 2.73
C ALA A 321 -17.15 -27.11 1.36
N ARG A 322 -17.87 -25.99 1.09
CA ARG A 322 -17.69 -25.19 -0.13
C ARG A 322 -16.30 -24.56 -0.12
N ALA A 323 -15.92 -23.88 0.98
CA ALA A 323 -14.62 -23.22 1.07
C ALA A 323 -13.46 -24.20 0.88
N ARG A 324 -13.58 -25.44 1.39
CA ARG A 324 -12.60 -26.51 1.17
C ARG A 324 -12.49 -26.89 -0.31
N ARG A 325 -13.60 -27.20 -0.96
CA ARG A 325 -13.61 -27.59 -2.39
C ARG A 325 -13.05 -26.48 -3.28
N GLU A 326 -13.52 -25.25 -3.07
CA GLU A 326 -13.06 -24.10 -3.84
C GLU A 326 -11.55 -23.86 -3.64
N TYR A 327 -11.08 -23.88 -2.40
CA TYR A 327 -9.65 -23.75 -2.10
C TYR A 327 -8.81 -24.81 -2.80
N ASP A 328 -9.16 -26.09 -2.66
CA ASP A 328 -8.40 -27.19 -3.24
C ASP A 328 -8.38 -27.10 -4.77
N THR A 329 -9.51 -26.75 -5.39
CA THR A 329 -9.65 -26.57 -6.84
C THR A 329 -8.78 -25.42 -7.33
N TRP A 330 -8.95 -24.22 -6.77
CA TRP A 330 -8.24 -23.03 -7.25
C TRP A 330 -6.75 -23.07 -6.96
N ARG A 331 -6.34 -23.66 -5.83
CA ARG A 331 -4.94 -23.94 -5.53
C ARG A 331 -4.30 -24.83 -6.60
N GLY A 332 -4.96 -25.93 -6.94
CA GLY A 332 -4.49 -26.86 -7.97
C GLY A 332 -4.37 -26.21 -9.35
N HIS A 333 -5.40 -25.50 -9.77
CA HIS A 333 -5.43 -24.77 -11.05
C HIS A 333 -4.35 -23.69 -11.12
N THR A 334 -4.19 -22.88 -10.07
CA THR A 334 -3.23 -21.78 -10.03
C THR A 334 -1.78 -22.28 -9.98
N ASP A 335 -1.49 -23.36 -9.22
CA ASP A 335 -0.16 -23.96 -9.17
C ASP A 335 0.23 -24.59 -10.52
N ALA A 336 -0.72 -25.28 -11.19
CA ALA A 336 -0.50 -25.86 -12.51
C ALA A 336 -0.19 -24.78 -13.57
N ALA A 337 -0.99 -23.71 -13.61
CA ALA A 337 -0.76 -22.60 -14.53
C ALA A 337 0.56 -21.88 -14.27
N ALA A 338 0.95 -21.71 -13.00
CA ALA A 338 2.25 -21.15 -12.62
C ALA A 338 3.42 -22.07 -13.07
N GLY A 339 3.24 -23.39 -12.99
CA GLY A 339 4.18 -24.38 -13.54
C GLY A 339 4.36 -24.22 -15.05
N THR A 340 3.24 -24.21 -15.78
CA THR A 340 3.22 -23.99 -17.24
C THR A 340 3.94 -22.70 -17.64
N LEU A 341 3.73 -21.60 -16.91
CA LEU A 341 4.42 -20.33 -17.17
C LEU A 341 5.93 -20.44 -16.97
N LEU A 342 6.39 -21.10 -15.92
CA LEU A 342 7.82 -21.27 -15.65
C LEU A 342 8.52 -22.18 -16.69
N GLU A 343 7.78 -23.12 -17.28
CA GLU A 343 8.28 -24.06 -18.30
C GLU A 343 8.15 -23.49 -19.73
N SER A 344 7.40 -22.41 -19.93
CA SER A 344 7.07 -21.87 -21.25
C SER A 344 8.25 -21.27 -22.01
N GLY A 345 9.31 -20.82 -21.32
CA GLY A 345 10.40 -20.04 -21.90
C GLY A 345 10.02 -18.61 -22.31
N GLU A 346 8.78 -18.17 -22.07
CA GLU A 346 8.25 -16.85 -22.47
C GLU A 346 8.50 -15.76 -21.42
N LEU A 347 8.85 -16.14 -20.19
CA LEU A 347 9.06 -15.20 -19.11
C LEU A 347 10.44 -14.56 -19.19
N LEU A 348 10.49 -13.26 -18.94
CA LEU A 348 11.75 -12.56 -18.68
C LEU A 348 12.26 -12.89 -17.26
N PRO A 349 13.53 -12.61 -16.91
CA PRO A 349 14.07 -12.91 -15.58
C PRO A 349 13.23 -12.31 -14.42
N ALA A 350 12.65 -11.12 -14.61
CA ALA A 350 11.73 -10.54 -13.64
C ALA A 350 10.41 -11.32 -13.56
N GLY A 351 9.90 -11.80 -14.69
CA GLY A 351 8.70 -12.63 -14.77
C GLY A 351 8.87 -13.97 -14.09
N GLU A 352 10.00 -14.64 -14.28
CA GLU A 352 10.30 -15.89 -13.59
C GLU A 352 10.33 -15.71 -12.07
N ARG A 353 10.99 -14.64 -11.58
CA ARG A 353 10.98 -14.32 -10.14
C ARG A 353 9.55 -14.05 -9.67
N PHE A 354 8.76 -13.28 -10.42
CA PHE A 354 7.37 -12.99 -10.09
C PHE A 354 6.54 -14.26 -9.96
N VAL A 355 6.62 -15.17 -10.93
CA VAL A 355 5.84 -16.42 -10.94
C VAL A 355 6.33 -17.39 -9.86
N ARG A 356 7.63 -17.44 -9.54
CA ARG A 356 8.15 -18.23 -8.40
C ARG A 356 7.60 -17.73 -7.06
N GLU A 357 7.56 -16.41 -6.85
CA GLU A 357 6.98 -15.80 -5.64
C GLU A 357 5.46 -16.05 -5.55
N LEU A 358 4.74 -15.90 -6.67
CA LEU A 358 3.34 -16.25 -6.79
C LEU A 358 3.10 -17.72 -6.42
N ARG A 359 3.86 -18.64 -7.01
CA ARG A 359 3.74 -20.08 -6.76
C ARG A 359 4.03 -20.45 -5.30
N THR A 360 4.99 -19.78 -4.68
CA THR A 360 5.26 -19.90 -3.24
C THR A 360 4.03 -19.49 -2.41
N ALA A 361 3.35 -18.40 -2.79
CA ALA A 361 2.13 -17.96 -2.12
C ALA A 361 0.96 -18.94 -2.32
N VAL A 362 0.79 -19.49 -3.53
CA VAL A 362 -0.23 -20.51 -3.82
C VAL A 362 -0.06 -21.76 -2.95
N ARG A 363 1.18 -22.20 -2.77
CA ARG A 363 1.52 -23.43 -2.03
C ARG A 363 1.45 -23.31 -0.51
N ARG A 364 1.25 -22.10 0.01
CA ARG A 364 1.01 -21.94 1.45
C ARG A 364 -0.21 -22.73 1.87
N GLU A 365 -0.04 -23.58 2.86
CA GLU A 365 -1.18 -24.26 3.46
C GLU A 365 -2.05 -23.27 4.25
N PRO A 366 -3.38 -23.47 4.25
CA PRO A 366 -4.23 -22.74 5.16
C PRO A 366 -3.80 -23.07 6.59
N VAL A 367 -3.60 -22.06 7.39
CA VAL A 367 -3.60 -22.26 8.83
C VAL A 367 -5.06 -22.55 9.17
N LEU A 368 -5.42 -23.85 9.13
CA LEU A 368 -6.76 -24.28 9.50
C LEU A 368 -7.03 -23.81 10.92
N PRO A 369 -8.25 -23.39 11.26
CA PRO A 369 -8.56 -22.99 12.59
C PRO A 369 -8.30 -24.20 13.50
N GLY A 370 -7.20 -24.13 14.20
CA GLY A 370 -7.29 -24.53 15.56
C GLY A 370 -8.30 -23.54 16.15
N ARG A 371 -9.48 -24.03 16.52
CA ARG A 371 -10.50 -23.32 17.29
C ARG A 371 -10.42 -21.78 17.22
N LEU A 372 -11.47 -21.12 16.70
CA LEU A 372 -11.62 -19.65 16.72
C LEU A 372 -11.27 -19.16 18.13
N ARG A 373 -10.18 -18.41 18.27
CA ARG A 373 -9.67 -18.04 19.57
C ARG A 373 -10.52 -16.96 20.17
N GLY A 374 -11.05 -17.26 21.35
CA GLY A 374 -11.74 -16.28 22.16
C GLY A 374 -10.77 -15.48 23.03
N ARG A 375 -11.30 -14.49 23.73
CA ARG A 375 -10.56 -13.68 24.70
C ARG A 375 -9.85 -14.55 25.76
N ALA A 376 -10.51 -15.55 26.30
CA ALA A 376 -9.93 -16.46 27.32
C ALA A 376 -8.71 -17.23 26.81
N ASP A 377 -8.72 -17.66 25.53
CA ASP A 377 -7.59 -18.35 24.92
C ASP A 377 -6.37 -17.42 24.83
N LEU A 378 -6.58 -16.17 24.39
CA LEU A 378 -5.52 -15.16 24.28
C LEU A 378 -4.97 -14.78 25.66
N VAL A 379 -5.83 -14.62 26.66
CA VAL A 379 -5.43 -14.36 28.05
C VAL A 379 -4.54 -15.48 28.58
N ALA A 380 -4.92 -16.74 28.35
CA ALA A 380 -4.13 -17.89 28.75
C ALA A 380 -2.77 -17.93 28.04
N ASP A 381 -2.72 -17.61 26.73
CA ASP A 381 -1.48 -17.57 25.95
C ASP A 381 -0.56 -16.43 26.43
N LEU A 382 -1.10 -15.22 26.67
CA LEU A 382 -0.36 -14.06 27.18
C LEU A 382 0.26 -14.32 28.55
N ARG A 383 -0.51 -14.92 29.48
CA ARG A 383 -0.02 -15.30 30.81
C ARG A 383 1.07 -16.38 30.72
N ARG A 384 0.91 -17.35 29.83
CA ARG A 384 1.90 -18.42 29.59
C ARG A 384 3.20 -17.86 29.01
N LEU A 385 3.13 -16.85 28.14
CA LEU A 385 4.30 -16.13 27.64
C LEU A 385 5.01 -15.35 28.76
N GLY A 386 4.29 -15.01 29.82
CA GLY A 386 4.84 -14.43 31.05
C GLY A 386 4.42 -12.99 31.30
N LEU A 387 3.39 -12.46 30.63
CA LEU A 387 2.75 -11.19 31.03
C LEU A 387 1.98 -11.39 32.34
N ARG A 388 1.99 -10.36 33.18
CA ARG A 388 1.42 -10.38 34.54
C ARG A 388 0.57 -9.15 34.80
N ASP A 389 -0.25 -9.24 35.82
CA ASP A 389 -0.94 -8.09 36.41
C ASP A 389 0.07 -7.03 36.83
N GLY A 390 -0.23 -5.77 36.56
CA GLY A 390 0.63 -4.63 36.86
C GLY A 390 1.74 -4.35 35.82
N ASP A 391 1.99 -5.24 34.87
CA ASP A 391 3.01 -5.00 33.83
C ASP A 391 2.69 -3.76 32.98
N THR A 392 3.72 -2.95 32.69
CA THR A 392 3.70 -1.98 31.60
C THR A 392 4.31 -2.64 30.37
N VAL A 393 3.57 -2.69 29.25
CA VAL A 393 4.02 -3.38 28.06
C VAL A 393 3.90 -2.53 26.80
N LEU A 394 5.01 -2.43 26.05
CA LEU A 394 5.05 -1.89 24.70
C LEU A 394 4.81 -3.03 23.70
N VAL A 395 3.75 -2.93 22.90
CA VAL A 395 3.35 -3.98 21.97
C VAL A 395 3.59 -3.57 20.53
N HIS A 396 4.33 -4.41 19.79
CA HIS A 396 4.41 -4.40 18.33
C HIS A 396 3.72 -5.64 17.80
N ALA A 397 2.80 -5.49 16.85
CA ALA A 397 1.94 -6.61 16.45
C ALA A 397 1.71 -6.71 14.94
N ALA A 398 1.79 -7.95 14.44
CA ALA A 398 1.23 -8.38 13.16
C ALA A 398 0.02 -9.29 13.44
N LEU A 399 -1.16 -8.71 13.58
CA LEU A 399 -2.35 -9.43 14.04
C LEU A 399 -2.76 -10.61 13.14
N HIS A 400 -2.45 -10.54 11.85
CA HIS A 400 -2.69 -11.67 10.95
C HIS A 400 -1.93 -12.94 11.35
N ALA A 401 -0.80 -12.80 12.06
CA ALA A 401 -0.03 -13.95 12.55
C ALA A 401 -0.72 -14.67 13.71
N VAL A 402 -1.56 -13.98 14.50
CA VAL A 402 -2.33 -14.56 15.61
C VAL A 402 -3.34 -15.59 15.12
N GLY A 403 -3.77 -15.47 13.87
CA GLY A 403 -4.84 -16.27 13.29
C GLY A 403 -6.22 -15.68 13.61
N PRO A 404 -7.30 -16.42 13.30
CA PRO A 404 -8.65 -15.92 13.48
C PRO A 404 -9.00 -15.75 14.97
N VAL A 405 -9.39 -14.52 15.32
CA VAL A 405 -9.82 -14.14 16.67
C VAL A 405 -11.28 -13.69 16.61
N SER A 406 -12.12 -14.24 17.48
CA SER A 406 -13.52 -13.81 17.64
C SER A 406 -13.55 -12.35 18.12
N GLY A 407 -14.20 -11.45 17.37
CA GLY A 407 -14.20 -10.02 17.67
C GLY A 407 -12.94 -9.25 17.24
N GLY A 408 -11.99 -9.93 16.53
CA GLY A 408 -10.85 -9.29 15.88
C GLY A 408 -9.89 -8.56 16.83
N VAL A 409 -9.38 -7.41 16.39
CA VAL A 409 -8.41 -6.59 17.15
C VAL A 409 -8.94 -6.14 18.51
N ARG A 410 -10.24 -5.91 18.63
CA ARG A 410 -10.86 -5.51 19.92
C ARG A 410 -10.64 -6.56 20.99
N THR A 411 -10.85 -7.83 20.65
CA THR A 411 -10.64 -8.95 21.56
C THR A 411 -9.17 -9.11 21.96
N VAL A 412 -8.23 -8.84 21.05
CA VAL A 412 -6.80 -8.83 21.37
C VAL A 412 -6.46 -7.73 22.37
N VAL A 413 -6.98 -6.51 22.17
CA VAL A 413 -6.81 -5.40 23.12
C VAL A 413 -7.43 -5.75 24.47
N ASP A 414 -8.65 -6.30 24.48
CA ASP A 414 -9.35 -6.70 25.71
C ASP A 414 -8.58 -7.79 26.48
N ALA A 415 -7.99 -8.76 25.77
CA ALA A 415 -7.18 -9.79 26.38
C ALA A 415 -5.88 -9.23 27.01
N LEU A 416 -5.22 -8.30 26.30
CA LEU A 416 -4.04 -7.62 26.85
C LEU A 416 -4.39 -6.84 28.12
N LEU A 417 -5.46 -6.03 28.09
CA LEU A 417 -5.90 -5.25 29.25
C LEU A 417 -6.34 -6.14 30.43
N GLU A 418 -6.97 -7.28 30.14
CA GLU A 418 -7.35 -8.23 31.20
C GLU A 418 -6.13 -8.86 31.89
N VAL A 419 -5.08 -9.16 31.14
CA VAL A 419 -3.85 -9.74 31.72
C VAL A 419 -3.09 -8.68 32.52
N LEU A 420 -3.05 -7.45 32.03
CA LEU A 420 -2.34 -6.34 32.66
C LEU A 420 -3.08 -5.80 33.91
N GLY A 421 -4.38 -6.02 33.98
CA GLY A 421 -5.19 -5.55 35.10
C GLY A 421 -5.26 -4.02 35.25
N PRO A 422 -5.90 -3.52 36.31
CA PRO A 422 -6.08 -2.10 36.51
C PRO A 422 -4.79 -1.34 36.86
N ALA A 423 -3.78 -2.02 37.41
CA ALA A 423 -2.48 -1.44 37.73
C ALA A 423 -1.52 -1.44 36.52
N GLY A 424 -1.82 -2.22 35.48
CA GLY A 424 -0.97 -2.33 34.31
C GLY A 424 -1.20 -1.24 33.27
N THR A 425 -0.35 -1.23 32.23
CA THR A 425 -0.42 -0.24 31.16
C THR A 425 -0.06 -0.87 29.82
N LEU A 426 -0.98 -0.73 28.86
CA LEU A 426 -0.77 -1.11 27.47
C LEU A 426 -0.27 0.09 26.67
N VAL A 427 0.85 -0.06 25.97
CA VAL A 427 1.47 0.99 25.16
C VAL A 427 1.70 0.50 23.74
N THR A 428 1.45 1.35 22.77
CA THR A 428 1.69 1.09 21.34
C THR A 428 2.36 2.29 20.67
N TYR A 429 3.21 2.01 19.69
CA TYR A 429 3.81 3.05 18.86
C TYR A 429 2.80 3.51 17.80
N THR A 430 2.47 4.80 17.78
CA THR A 430 1.44 5.41 16.92
C THR A 430 2.03 6.45 15.97
N GLN A 431 3.14 6.09 15.33
CA GLN A 431 3.87 6.99 14.43
C GLN A 431 3.00 7.60 13.32
N THR A 432 3.41 8.77 12.88
CA THR A 432 2.87 9.52 11.74
C THR A 432 4.02 10.08 10.89
N PRO A 433 4.84 9.21 10.27
CA PRO A 433 6.03 9.63 9.53
C PRO A 433 5.71 10.43 8.27
N ASP A 434 4.45 10.45 7.88
CA ASP A 434 3.91 11.25 6.78
C ASP A 434 3.74 12.74 7.14
N ASN A 435 3.78 13.12 8.43
CA ASN A 435 3.95 14.49 8.87
C ASN A 435 5.46 14.84 8.86
N SER A 436 6.06 14.88 7.68
CA SER A 436 7.48 15.12 7.46
C SER A 436 7.70 15.91 6.19
N ASP A 437 8.92 16.39 5.97
CA ASP A 437 9.29 17.11 4.76
C ASP A 437 8.94 16.31 3.50
N PRO A 438 8.30 16.94 2.49
CA PRO A 438 7.94 16.28 1.24
C PRO A 438 9.10 15.61 0.51
N SER A 439 10.33 16.07 0.68
CA SER A 439 11.53 15.44 0.12
C SER A 439 11.72 13.99 0.61
N ARG A 440 11.16 13.65 1.77
CA ARG A 440 11.26 12.33 2.40
C ARG A 440 10.07 11.41 2.14
N TRP A 441 9.04 11.87 1.46
CA TRP A 441 7.83 11.07 1.26
C TRP A 441 8.04 9.84 0.38
N HIS A 442 9.13 9.79 -0.38
CA HIS A 442 9.53 8.55 -1.06
C HIS A 442 9.82 7.41 -0.06
N LEU A 443 10.31 7.72 1.15
CA LEU A 443 10.55 6.75 2.21
C LEU A 443 9.29 6.41 3.02
N THR A 444 8.41 7.39 3.22
CA THR A 444 7.26 7.27 4.15
C THR A 444 5.94 7.01 3.44
N ARG A 445 5.76 7.53 2.22
CA ARG A 445 4.52 7.45 1.44
C ARG A 445 4.70 6.69 0.11
N GLY A 446 5.92 6.25 -0.22
CA GLY A 446 6.22 5.51 -1.43
C GLY A 446 6.15 6.32 -2.73
N TYR A 447 6.18 7.66 -2.67
CA TYR A 447 6.25 8.51 -3.86
C TYR A 447 7.13 9.74 -3.64
N THR A 448 7.79 10.20 -4.70
CA THR A 448 8.63 11.41 -4.69
C THR A 448 7.80 12.64 -5.05
N VAL A 449 7.97 13.70 -4.30
CA VAL A 449 7.43 15.02 -4.60
C VAL A 449 8.53 15.83 -5.29
N PRO A 450 8.28 16.40 -6.48
CA PRO A 450 9.21 17.34 -7.13
C PRO A 450 9.53 18.54 -6.23
N GLU A 451 10.76 19.01 -6.26
CA GLU A 451 11.24 20.06 -5.36
C GLU A 451 10.42 21.36 -5.48
N GLU A 452 10.04 21.72 -6.69
CA GLU A 452 9.19 22.89 -6.98
C GLU A 452 7.81 22.83 -6.30
N ASN A 453 7.39 21.68 -5.80
CA ASN A 453 6.09 21.49 -5.12
C ASN A 453 6.20 21.36 -3.60
N TRP A 454 7.40 21.34 -3.02
CA TRP A 454 7.56 21.12 -1.59
C TRP A 454 6.88 22.17 -0.73
N ASP A 455 7.00 23.44 -1.06
CA ASP A 455 6.36 24.51 -0.30
C ASP A 455 4.84 24.44 -0.35
N GLN A 456 4.27 24.05 -1.48
CA GLN A 456 2.84 23.85 -1.61
C GLN A 456 2.35 22.67 -0.76
N GLU A 457 3.09 21.54 -0.75
CA GLU A 457 2.74 20.39 0.08
C GLU A 457 2.92 20.70 1.57
N ARG A 458 3.98 21.42 1.97
CA ARG A 458 4.16 21.93 3.35
C ARG A 458 2.99 22.84 3.75
N ALA A 459 2.58 23.73 2.83
CA ALA A 459 1.47 24.63 3.07
C ALA A 459 0.11 23.92 3.23
N ARG A 460 -0.08 22.71 2.71
CA ARG A 460 -1.33 21.92 2.79
C ARG A 460 -1.34 20.90 3.91
N MET A 461 -0.19 20.58 4.48
CA MET A 461 -0.06 19.55 5.50
C MET A 461 -0.81 19.99 6.78
N PRO A 462 -1.74 19.17 7.31
CA PRO A 462 -2.42 19.51 8.56
C PRO A 462 -1.44 19.46 9.75
N ALA A 463 -1.70 20.28 10.75
CA ALA A 463 -1.01 20.16 12.03
C ALA A 463 -1.34 18.80 12.68
N PHE A 464 -0.36 18.25 13.39
CA PHE A 464 -0.59 17.05 14.18
C PHE A 464 -1.52 17.36 15.35
N ASP A 465 -2.52 16.51 15.51
CA ASP A 465 -3.43 16.47 16.65
C ASP A 465 -3.42 15.05 17.23
N PRO A 466 -3.03 14.84 18.49
CA PRO A 466 -2.96 13.51 19.09
C PRO A 466 -4.32 12.78 19.12
N HIS A 467 -5.42 13.51 19.10
CA HIS A 467 -6.77 12.92 19.14
C HIS A 467 -7.27 12.47 17.77
N THR A 468 -6.99 13.24 16.72
CA THR A 468 -7.60 13.04 15.40
C THR A 468 -6.64 12.50 14.35
N THR A 469 -5.33 12.79 14.45
CA THR A 469 -4.35 12.31 13.46
C THR A 469 -4.18 10.79 13.54
N ARG A 470 -4.47 10.08 12.44
CA ARG A 470 -4.32 8.61 12.37
C ARG A 470 -2.85 8.21 12.39
N SER A 471 -2.53 7.08 13.00
CA SER A 471 -1.21 6.46 12.86
C SER A 471 -1.03 5.84 11.48
N PHE A 472 0.22 5.75 11.03
CA PHE A 472 0.56 5.29 9.68
C PHE A 472 1.63 4.19 9.72
N GLY A 473 1.42 3.10 8.97
CA GLY A 473 2.43 2.04 8.77
C GLY A 473 2.66 1.11 9.97
N VAL A 474 1.84 1.16 11.02
CA VAL A 474 2.00 0.37 12.27
C VAL A 474 0.92 -0.68 12.50
N GLY A 475 0.07 -0.92 11.51
CA GLY A 475 -1.02 -1.88 11.59
C GLY A 475 -2.24 -1.38 12.39
N VAL A 476 -3.19 -2.28 12.65
CA VAL A 476 -4.50 -1.92 13.23
C VAL A 476 -4.51 -1.88 14.76
N LEU A 477 -3.56 -2.53 15.44
CA LEU A 477 -3.53 -2.58 16.91
C LEU A 477 -3.30 -1.19 17.54
N PRO A 478 -2.34 -0.37 17.08
CA PRO A 478 -2.13 0.98 17.61
C PRO A 478 -3.36 1.87 17.50
N GLU A 479 -4.07 1.83 16.37
CA GLU A 479 -5.32 2.58 16.20
C GLU A 479 -6.43 2.06 17.13
N ALA A 480 -6.53 0.74 17.30
CA ALA A 480 -7.50 0.16 18.20
C ALA A 480 -7.24 0.55 19.67
N VAL A 481 -5.98 0.71 20.07
CA VAL A 481 -5.62 1.21 21.42
C VAL A 481 -5.89 2.72 21.51
N ARG A 482 -5.41 3.51 20.54
CA ARG A 482 -5.56 4.97 20.52
C ARG A 482 -7.03 5.43 20.61
N LEU A 483 -7.91 4.68 19.98
CA LEU A 483 -9.35 5.00 19.92
C LEU A 483 -10.14 4.48 21.14
N ARG A 484 -9.50 3.81 22.11
CA ARG A 484 -10.18 3.37 23.32
C ARG A 484 -10.47 4.54 24.25
N PRO A 485 -11.65 4.54 24.90
CA PRO A 485 -11.92 5.49 25.98
C PRO A 485 -10.84 5.44 27.06
N GLY A 486 -10.31 6.60 27.44
CA GLY A 486 -9.24 6.73 28.42
C GLY A 486 -7.81 6.52 27.87
N ALA A 487 -7.65 6.22 26.59
CA ALA A 487 -6.34 6.20 25.98
C ALA A 487 -5.77 7.63 25.81
N LEU A 488 -4.50 7.78 26.14
CA LEU A 488 -3.73 9.01 25.95
C LEU A 488 -2.68 8.81 24.86
N ARG A 489 -2.32 9.88 24.15
CA ARG A 489 -1.29 9.86 23.12
C ARG A 489 -0.31 10.99 23.31
N SER A 490 0.98 10.70 23.17
CA SER A 490 2.03 11.72 23.26
C SER A 490 2.00 12.71 22.09
N ALA A 491 2.47 13.92 22.32
CA ALA A 491 2.26 15.05 21.40
C ALA A 491 3.30 15.14 20.26
N HIS A 492 4.23 14.17 20.12
CA HIS A 492 5.24 14.23 19.06
C HIS A 492 4.62 13.95 17.68
N PRO A 493 4.77 14.87 16.69
CA PRO A 493 4.07 14.79 15.41
C PRO A 493 4.43 13.60 14.53
N GLN A 494 5.58 12.95 14.77
CA GLN A 494 6.06 11.86 13.93
C GLN A 494 6.18 10.54 14.67
N SER A 495 6.55 10.57 15.97
CA SER A 495 6.92 9.37 16.73
C SER A 495 6.10 9.19 18.01
N SER A 496 4.83 9.58 17.98
CA SER A 496 3.96 9.48 19.15
C SER A 496 3.71 8.03 19.59
N PHE A 497 3.33 7.88 20.85
CA PHE A 497 2.89 6.62 21.46
C PHE A 497 1.49 6.79 22.04
N ALA A 498 0.66 5.77 21.92
CA ALA A 498 -0.62 5.69 22.63
C ALA A 498 -0.48 4.74 23.82
N ALA A 499 -1.03 5.15 24.95
CA ALA A 499 -1.02 4.37 26.18
C ALA A 499 -2.41 4.32 26.83
N LEU A 500 -2.72 3.18 27.42
CA LEU A 500 -3.97 2.96 28.15
C LEU A 500 -3.68 2.16 29.43
N GLY A 501 -4.04 2.68 30.60
CA GLY A 501 -3.81 2.08 31.91
C GLY A 501 -3.19 3.04 32.92
N ALA A 502 -2.75 2.53 34.05
CA ALA A 502 -2.35 3.31 35.24
C ALA A 502 -1.22 4.32 34.96
N GLN A 503 -0.25 3.97 34.11
CA GLN A 503 0.89 4.81 33.77
C GLN A 503 0.73 5.60 32.45
N ALA A 504 -0.47 5.59 31.84
CA ALA A 504 -0.68 6.19 30.54
C ALA A 504 -0.29 7.67 30.50
N ALA A 505 -0.68 8.45 31.51
CA ALA A 505 -0.33 9.87 31.60
C ALA A 505 1.17 10.11 31.75
N TYR A 506 1.86 9.33 32.58
CA TYR A 506 3.31 9.41 32.75
C TYR A 506 4.05 9.05 31.45
N VAL A 507 3.65 7.96 30.79
CA VAL A 507 4.29 7.50 29.54
C VAL A 507 4.14 8.52 28.41
N THR A 508 2.98 9.15 28.29
CA THR A 508 2.67 10.04 27.14
C THR A 508 2.99 11.52 27.38
N SER A 509 3.35 11.93 28.61
CA SER A 509 3.70 13.32 28.92
C SER A 509 5.03 13.75 28.29
N ASP A 510 5.23 15.06 28.13
CA ASP A 510 6.50 15.74 27.79
C ASP A 510 7.35 15.03 26.71
N HIS A 511 6.74 14.53 25.65
CA HIS A 511 7.48 14.02 24.50
C HIS A 511 8.05 15.21 23.72
N ALA A 512 9.36 15.43 23.83
CA ALA A 512 10.02 16.58 23.24
C ALA A 512 9.98 16.55 21.71
N LEU A 513 9.76 17.71 21.09
CA LEU A 513 9.66 17.82 19.63
C LEU A 513 10.98 17.51 18.89
N ASP A 514 12.10 17.69 19.55
CA ASP A 514 13.45 17.44 19.03
C ASP A 514 14.04 16.08 19.47
N CYS A 515 13.18 15.17 19.91
CA CYS A 515 13.59 13.85 20.36
C CYS A 515 12.54 12.78 19.96
N HIS A 516 12.79 12.08 18.86
CA HIS A 516 11.87 11.05 18.38
C HIS A 516 11.70 9.88 19.36
N LEU A 517 12.81 9.24 19.75
CA LEU A 517 12.82 7.96 20.47
C LEU A 517 13.93 7.88 21.52
N GLY A 518 14.51 9.02 21.91
CA GLY A 518 15.60 9.13 22.88
C GLY A 518 15.13 9.41 24.32
N GLU A 519 16.00 10.06 25.10
CA GLU A 519 15.83 10.28 26.54
C GLU A 519 14.60 11.14 26.91
N HIS A 520 14.16 12.00 26.01
CA HIS A 520 12.96 12.84 26.17
C HIS A 520 11.74 12.29 25.44
N SER A 521 11.71 10.98 25.22
CA SER A 521 10.60 10.26 24.59
C SER A 521 9.90 9.30 25.56
N PRO A 522 8.76 8.76 25.19
CA PRO A 522 8.09 7.69 25.95
C PRO A 522 8.96 6.45 26.19
N LEU A 523 9.95 6.14 25.34
CA LEU A 523 10.82 4.97 25.53
C LEU A 523 11.66 5.05 26.81
N ALA A 524 12.25 6.21 27.12
CA ALA A 524 13.01 6.39 28.36
C ALA A 524 12.12 6.31 29.61
N ARG A 525 10.85 6.74 29.50
CA ARG A 525 9.87 6.57 30.59
C ARG A 525 9.46 5.12 30.78
N LEU A 526 9.29 4.39 29.69
CA LEU A 526 9.00 2.95 29.71
C LEU A 526 10.15 2.18 30.35
N GLU A 527 11.39 2.54 30.05
CA GLU A 527 12.56 1.94 30.69
C GLU A 527 12.55 2.18 32.22
N LYS A 528 12.30 3.42 32.66
CA LYS A 528 12.21 3.76 34.09
C LYS A 528 11.10 3.01 34.82
N LEU A 529 10.03 2.62 34.13
CA LEU A 529 8.95 1.80 34.65
C LEU A 529 9.28 0.29 34.66
N GLY A 530 10.46 -0.12 34.20
CA GLY A 530 10.78 -1.53 33.98
C GLY A 530 9.83 -2.21 32.98
N ALA A 531 9.43 -1.46 31.96
CA ALA A 531 8.47 -1.94 30.98
C ALA A 531 9.01 -3.12 30.16
N ARG A 532 8.09 -3.91 29.67
CA ARG A 532 8.38 -5.05 28.79
C ARG A 532 8.04 -4.71 27.35
N VAL A 533 8.69 -5.37 26.40
CA VAL A 533 8.34 -5.31 24.98
C VAL A 533 7.79 -6.64 24.54
N LEU A 534 6.59 -6.61 23.97
CA LEU A 534 5.94 -7.76 23.33
C LEU A 534 6.01 -7.62 21.80
N LEU A 535 6.74 -8.53 21.18
CA LEU A 535 6.74 -8.70 19.71
C LEU A 535 5.73 -9.80 19.36
N LEU A 536 4.53 -9.40 18.97
CA LEU A 536 3.41 -10.28 18.69
C LEU A 536 3.35 -10.61 17.19
N GLY A 537 3.95 -11.71 16.77
CA GLY A 537 3.98 -12.13 15.37
C GLY A 537 4.83 -11.24 14.46
N VAL A 538 5.69 -10.39 15.03
CA VAL A 538 6.68 -9.57 14.32
C VAL A 538 8.09 -9.95 14.74
N GLY A 539 9.06 -9.64 13.88
CA GLY A 539 10.48 -9.81 14.17
C GLY A 539 11.10 -8.56 14.85
N TYR A 540 12.38 -8.67 15.18
CA TYR A 540 13.12 -7.60 15.86
C TYR A 540 13.26 -6.31 15.05
N ALA A 541 13.16 -6.35 13.73
CA ALA A 541 13.13 -5.16 12.89
C ALA A 541 12.01 -4.17 13.27
N ALA A 542 10.95 -4.65 13.95
CA ALA A 542 9.85 -3.81 14.44
C ALA A 542 10.05 -3.31 15.87
N CYS A 543 11.15 -3.68 16.55
CA CYS A 543 11.39 -3.35 17.96
C CYS A 543 11.85 -1.91 18.12
N THR A 544 10.93 -0.95 18.30
CA THR A 544 11.29 0.47 18.46
C THR A 544 12.11 0.75 19.72
N ALA A 545 12.10 -0.13 20.74
CA ALA A 545 12.90 0.03 21.95
C ALA A 545 14.41 0.15 21.65
N PHE A 546 14.90 -0.53 20.62
CA PHE A 546 16.31 -0.46 20.23
C PHE A 546 16.76 0.93 19.76
N HIS A 547 15.83 1.78 19.30
CA HIS A 547 16.17 3.15 18.95
C HIS A 547 16.65 3.98 20.15
N LEU A 548 16.21 3.67 21.37
CA LEU A 548 16.74 4.37 22.56
C LEU A 548 18.26 4.18 22.70
N ALA A 549 18.76 3.00 22.33
CA ALA A 549 20.21 2.73 22.35
C ALA A 549 20.98 3.63 21.37
N GLU A 550 20.40 4.01 20.23
CA GLU A 550 21.05 4.86 19.24
C GLU A 550 21.36 6.27 19.80
N TYR A 551 20.57 6.76 20.76
CA TYR A 551 20.83 8.04 21.43
C TYR A 551 21.98 7.95 22.47
N ARG A 552 22.31 6.76 22.91
CA ARG A 552 23.33 6.49 23.93
C ARG A 552 24.71 6.16 23.37
N ILE A 553 24.80 6.02 22.02
CA ILE A 553 26.06 5.68 21.35
C ILE A 553 26.73 6.96 20.89
N PRO A 554 28.04 7.14 21.26
CA PRO A 554 28.80 8.31 20.81
C PRO A 554 28.93 8.37 19.27
N GLY A 555 28.89 9.58 18.71
CA GLY A 555 29.19 9.81 17.30
C GLY A 555 28.08 9.44 16.32
N ARG A 556 26.87 9.18 16.79
CA ARG A 556 25.74 8.97 15.86
C ARG A 556 25.47 10.22 15.04
N PRO A 557 25.25 10.06 13.72
CA PRO A 557 24.94 11.19 12.85
C PRO A 557 23.62 11.84 13.26
N LEU A 558 23.61 13.17 13.22
CA LEU A 558 22.39 13.94 13.37
C LEU A 558 21.79 14.25 12.01
N ARG A 559 20.47 14.33 11.96
CA ARG A 559 19.70 14.69 10.77
C ARG A 559 18.73 15.82 11.10
N THR A 560 18.51 16.71 10.14
CA THR A 560 17.41 17.66 10.22
C THR A 560 16.10 16.97 9.88
N TYR A 561 15.15 17.10 10.76
CA TYR A 561 13.77 16.68 10.60
C TYR A 561 12.87 17.90 10.60
N SER A 562 11.68 17.75 10.02
CA SER A 562 10.69 18.81 9.99
C SER A 562 9.29 18.24 10.01
N CYS A 563 8.36 18.99 10.60
CA CYS A 563 6.97 18.60 10.75
C CYS A 563 6.08 19.84 10.88
N VAL A 564 4.77 19.62 10.77
CA VAL A 564 3.76 20.65 11.06
C VAL A 564 3.19 20.44 12.44
N VAL A 565 3.31 21.46 13.28
CA VAL A 565 2.77 21.49 14.63
C VAL A 565 1.63 22.50 14.74
N ALA A 566 0.75 22.33 15.73
CA ALA A 566 -0.28 23.30 16.05
C ALA A 566 0.37 24.62 16.53
N ALA A 567 -0.24 25.74 16.17
CA ALA A 567 0.18 27.08 16.57
C ALA A 567 -1.04 27.90 17.01
N PRO A 568 -0.84 28.94 17.86
CA PRO A 568 -1.94 29.84 18.22
C PRO A 568 -2.55 30.57 17.01
N PRO A 569 -3.81 31.01 17.10
CA PRO A 569 -4.40 31.90 16.10
C PRO A 569 -3.52 33.17 15.89
N PRO A 570 -3.51 33.74 14.67
CA PRO A 570 -4.37 33.40 13.53
C PRO A 570 -3.82 32.27 12.65
N HIS A 571 -2.60 31.77 12.91
CA HIS A 571 -1.92 30.86 11.99
C HIS A 571 -2.39 29.41 12.09
N GLY A 572 -2.88 28.97 13.26
CA GLY A 572 -3.41 27.61 13.51
C GLY A 572 -2.37 26.48 13.41
N ARG A 573 -1.29 26.67 12.65
CA ARG A 573 -0.22 25.71 12.40
C ARG A 573 1.11 26.40 12.09
N ARG A 574 2.22 25.68 12.33
CA ARG A 574 3.57 26.17 12.07
C ARG A 574 4.44 25.03 11.55
N TRP A 575 5.25 25.29 10.54
CA TRP A 575 6.37 24.46 10.14
C TRP A 575 7.45 24.53 11.21
N HIS A 576 7.94 23.36 11.64
CA HIS A 576 8.95 23.24 12.70
C HIS A 576 10.08 22.34 12.21
N GLU A 577 11.32 22.85 12.31
CA GLU A 577 12.54 22.12 11.99
C GLU A 577 13.37 21.91 13.27
N TYR A 578 13.97 20.74 13.36
CA TYR A 578 14.80 20.36 14.50
C TYR A 578 15.86 19.34 14.07
N ARG A 579 16.89 19.18 14.88
CA ARG A 579 17.96 18.19 14.66
C ARG A 579 17.82 17.07 15.68
N ASP A 580 17.88 15.85 15.20
CA ASP A 580 17.81 14.66 16.04
C ASP A 580 18.66 13.54 15.45
N VAL A 581 18.88 12.46 16.21
CA VAL A 581 19.61 11.27 15.77
C VAL A 581 19.03 10.71 14.49
N ALA A 582 19.87 10.41 13.51
CA ALA A 582 19.48 9.71 12.31
C ALA A 582 19.21 8.23 12.63
N LEU A 583 17.94 7.92 12.92
CA LEU A 583 17.50 6.58 13.30
C LEU A 583 17.68 5.59 12.14
N ASP A 584 18.17 4.39 12.45
CA ASP A 584 18.42 3.31 11.51
C ASP A 584 18.03 1.95 12.10
N SER A 585 16.92 1.39 11.64
CA SER A 585 16.44 0.06 12.04
C SER A 585 17.06 -1.10 11.25
N GLY A 586 17.90 -0.83 10.27
CA GLY A 586 18.54 -1.85 9.41
C GLY A 586 19.21 -2.99 10.21
N PRO A 587 20.00 -2.69 11.23
CA PRO A 587 20.69 -3.69 12.05
C PRO A 587 19.80 -4.47 13.03
N PHE A 588 18.55 -4.06 13.27
CA PHE A 588 17.74 -4.57 14.38
C PHE A 588 17.39 -6.05 14.31
N ALA A 589 17.32 -6.63 13.13
CA ALA A 589 17.08 -8.06 12.98
C ALA A 589 18.25 -8.88 13.54
N GLU A 590 19.49 -8.49 13.20
CA GLU A 590 20.72 -9.14 13.68
C GLU A 590 20.96 -8.89 15.17
N LEU A 591 20.83 -7.64 15.59
CA LEU A 591 20.92 -7.23 16.99
C LEU A 591 19.94 -8.00 17.87
N GLY A 592 18.69 -8.13 17.45
CA GLY A 592 17.67 -8.86 18.18
C GLY A 592 17.94 -10.36 18.22
N ALA A 593 18.47 -10.96 17.15
CA ALA A 593 18.89 -12.35 17.12
C ALA A 593 20.07 -12.59 18.08
N ALA A 594 21.04 -11.68 18.14
CA ALA A 594 22.13 -11.74 19.11
C ALA A 594 21.62 -11.64 20.56
N TYR A 595 20.66 -10.74 20.84
CA TYR A 595 20.03 -10.62 22.15
C TYR A 595 19.24 -11.90 22.51
N GLU A 596 18.49 -12.46 21.57
CA GLU A 596 17.77 -13.72 21.78
C GLU A 596 18.74 -14.87 22.13
N GLY A 597 19.94 -14.90 21.52
CA GLY A 597 21.00 -15.87 21.81
C GLY A 597 21.55 -15.83 23.23
N THR A 598 21.34 -14.74 23.98
CA THR A 598 21.74 -14.63 25.42
C THR A 598 20.81 -15.40 26.36
N GLY A 599 19.65 -15.88 25.88
CA GLY A 599 18.64 -16.53 26.70
C GLY A 599 17.73 -15.57 27.48
N ALA A 600 17.89 -14.26 27.35
CA ALA A 600 17.11 -13.23 28.07
C ALA A 600 15.69 -13.04 27.53
N VAL A 601 15.38 -13.57 26.35
CA VAL A 601 14.10 -13.42 25.68
C VAL A 601 13.19 -14.60 25.94
N ARG A 602 11.96 -14.34 26.42
CA ARG A 602 10.94 -15.37 26.51
C ARG A 602 10.27 -15.57 25.16
N ARG A 603 10.23 -16.81 24.67
CA ARG A 603 9.53 -17.19 23.45
C ARG A 603 8.27 -17.96 23.78
N GLY A 604 7.26 -17.78 22.94
CA GLY A 604 6.01 -18.53 23.04
C GLY A 604 5.08 -18.21 21.90
N ARG A 605 3.85 -18.71 22.01
CA ARG A 605 2.81 -18.48 21.01
C ARG A 605 1.61 -17.77 21.62
N ILE A 606 1.07 -16.81 20.87
CA ILE A 606 -0.24 -16.22 21.12
C ILE A 606 -1.08 -16.50 19.87
N GLY A 607 -2.06 -17.38 20.03
CA GLY A 607 -2.70 -17.94 18.85
C GLY A 607 -1.73 -18.73 17.99
N SER A 608 -1.65 -18.38 16.72
CA SER A 608 -0.67 -18.94 15.76
C SER A 608 0.62 -18.12 15.66
N ALA A 609 0.67 -16.94 16.28
CA ALA A 609 1.81 -16.04 16.22
C ALA A 609 2.96 -16.51 17.06
N ASP A 610 4.16 -16.57 16.49
CA ASP A 610 5.40 -16.66 17.27
C ASP A 610 5.66 -15.30 17.94
N CYS A 611 5.84 -15.33 19.25
CA CYS A 611 5.95 -14.14 20.07
C CYS A 611 7.23 -14.13 20.88
N ARG A 612 7.70 -12.93 21.16
CA ARG A 612 8.85 -12.66 22.01
C ARG A 612 8.46 -11.63 23.06
N LEU A 613 8.84 -11.92 24.28
CA LEU A 613 8.66 -11.01 25.40
C LEU A 613 10.03 -10.76 26.04
N LEU A 614 10.43 -9.50 26.07
CA LEU A 614 11.74 -9.06 26.54
C LEU A 614 11.59 -7.91 27.53
N ASP A 615 12.54 -7.76 28.42
CA ASP A 615 12.71 -6.61 29.28
C ASP A 615 13.25 -5.44 28.44
N LEU A 616 12.62 -4.27 28.53
CA LEU A 616 12.98 -3.13 27.70
C LEU A 616 14.37 -2.61 28.05
N GLY A 617 14.68 -2.42 29.33
CA GLY A 617 15.97 -1.88 29.80
C GLY A 617 17.13 -2.81 29.43
N ALA A 618 17.02 -4.09 29.73
CA ALA A 618 18.03 -5.08 29.37
C ALA A 618 18.26 -5.20 27.86
N ALA A 619 17.20 -5.07 27.06
CA ALA A 619 17.29 -5.06 25.60
C ALA A 619 18.00 -3.81 25.07
N VAL A 620 17.75 -2.64 25.66
CA VAL A 620 18.43 -1.38 25.33
C VAL A 620 19.90 -1.43 25.72
N ASP A 621 20.24 -1.92 26.92
CA ASP A 621 21.62 -2.08 27.37
C ASP A 621 22.42 -2.99 26.45
N HIS A 622 21.83 -4.13 26.06
CA HIS A 622 22.44 -5.03 25.08
C HIS A 622 22.63 -4.32 23.73
N ALA A 623 21.63 -3.57 23.30
CA ALA A 623 21.69 -2.84 22.03
C ALA A 623 22.81 -1.79 22.03
N VAL A 624 23.01 -1.04 23.12
CA VAL A 624 24.13 -0.10 23.28
C VAL A 624 25.45 -0.82 23.10
N GLN A 625 25.66 -1.92 23.82
CA GLN A 625 26.90 -2.70 23.74
C GLN A 625 27.14 -3.26 22.33
N TRP A 626 26.10 -3.82 21.71
CA TRP A 626 26.18 -4.44 20.40
C TRP A 626 26.48 -3.41 19.31
N LEU A 627 25.78 -2.28 19.30
CA LEU A 627 25.98 -1.22 18.32
C LEU A 627 27.32 -0.50 18.47
N THR A 628 27.85 -0.40 19.71
CA THR A 628 29.15 0.24 19.98
C THR A 628 30.32 -0.60 19.45
N ARG A 629 30.19 -1.94 19.41
CA ARG A 629 31.26 -2.83 18.92
C ARG A 629 31.55 -2.71 17.42
N GLY A 630 30.68 -2.08 16.62
CA GLY A 630 30.86 -1.88 15.19
C GLY A 630 30.82 -3.17 14.34
N PRO A 631 30.85 -3.06 13.00
CA PRO A 631 30.72 -4.23 12.09
C PRO A 631 31.91 -5.21 12.15
N ALA A 632 33.09 -4.77 12.52
CA ALA A 632 34.33 -5.58 12.49
C ALA A 632 34.47 -6.60 13.66
N VAL A 633 33.59 -6.56 14.65
CA VAL A 633 33.61 -7.45 15.82
C VAL A 633 32.31 -8.29 15.90
N ARG A 634 31.53 -8.31 14.84
CA ARG A 634 30.22 -8.97 14.76
C ARG A 634 30.27 -10.40 14.18
N THR A 635 31.39 -11.13 14.42
CA THR A 635 31.51 -12.56 14.03
C THR A 635 31.02 -13.50 15.12
#